data_c274249229584d1364a06d8cf5d5b969
#
_entry.id   c274249229584d1364a06d8cf5d5b969
#
_cell.length_a   1.000
_cell.length_b   1.000
_cell.length_c   1.000
_cell.angle_alpha   90.00
_cell.angle_beta   90.00
_cell.angle_gamma   90.00
#
_symmetry.space_group_name_H-M   'P 1'
#
loop_
_entity.id
_entity.type
_entity.pdbx_description
1 polymer ?
#
loop_
_entity_poly.entity_id
_entity_poly.type
_entity_poly.pdbx_seq_one_letter_code
_entity_poly.pdbx_strand_id
1 'polypeptide(L)'
;MIVGNLVKQLQDIMRKDAGINGDAQRIEQMVWVIFLKVYDTLEEDWEFDDGYESIIPEQLRWRNWAHSKDEQGKEIASITGDALLDFVNKKLFPVLKGRDFGEKPKEKKDEEKADKEEKSKEYIPGIKVTRETPAHQAIVYEVFKEVNQYMKDGVQLRQLIDKVDEVDLLDSNESHTFGNIYESILKDLQGAGNAGEFYTPRAVTDFIIKMLDPKLGEVVGDFAMGTGGFLVSALEHLKKDRKTSDDNMKWQNSIIGQEWKPFPYLLAVTNVLLHEIKDPQLFHMDSLGKSMSDYEEEGKVNVIAMNPPYGGATSSSTKNNFKAEYRSSETADLFMVLIMQRLAEDGRAGVIVPDGFLFGTDGAKLAIKKRMFKEFNVHTIVRLPGSVFSPYTGIATNIIFFNNEKADGAPDGFNTAKTWFYRLDKPEGYINFSKTKPMLLQHFDPVVEWWNNRVVLENGEKAQCFSPEGIEAGGYNLDLCKYPKEEEIILTPKQTMDEYLAKSEEYYNQIRNSFNNLLNVLQGKHERKEYEKTVLNPWKELANISASLPEKIKKSIIQEAIRGNLGTQDSNDEPASVLLEKIRAEKKELVKKGVLKKKDLYETPIEEEEEPFKIPENWKWCKLGWLVDFSKSSSTSSDNIDLDSWLLDLEDIEKDSGRLLVKKKMKDVQSLSDKRKFNAGNVLYSKLRPYLNKVIVADEDGYCTTEILAFDFGLVFNKYAQYYLMSPYFVNYAMSGSFGTKMPRLGSKHGNEAPFPLPPLAEQHRIVEKIEALFAEIDNMTINNNDINETKT
;
A
#
# COMPACT_ATOMS: atom_id res chain seq x y z
N MET A 1 -27.46 13.45 -2.46
CA MET A 1 -28.17 12.31 -1.79
C MET A 1 -28.43 11.12 -2.73
N ILE A 2 -28.42 11.32 -4.04
CA ILE A 2 -28.72 10.30 -5.08
C ILE A 2 -27.53 9.37 -5.34
N VAL A 3 -26.30 9.90 -5.35
CA VAL A 3 -25.05 9.23 -5.77
C VAL A 3 -24.68 7.98 -4.95
N GLY A 4 -24.64 8.09 -3.62
CA GLY A 4 -24.25 6.96 -2.78
C GLY A 4 -25.29 5.82 -2.72
N ASN A 5 -26.48 6.07 -3.22
CA ASN A 5 -27.56 5.07 -3.24
C ASN A 5 -27.48 4.18 -4.49
N LEU A 6 -27.07 4.72 -5.64
CA LEU A 6 -26.99 3.95 -6.90
C LEU A 6 -25.92 2.85 -6.83
N VAL A 7 -24.69 3.19 -6.44
CA VAL A 7 -23.61 2.18 -6.30
C VAL A 7 -24.01 1.05 -5.36
N LYS A 8 -24.65 1.40 -4.24
CA LYS A 8 -25.13 0.39 -3.30
C LYS A 8 -26.22 -0.49 -3.92
N GLN A 9 -27.17 0.12 -4.66
CA GLN A 9 -28.23 -0.64 -5.34
C GLN A 9 -27.65 -1.61 -6.38
N LEU A 10 -26.67 -1.16 -7.20
CA LEU A 10 -26.00 -2.01 -8.16
C LEU A 10 -25.26 -3.17 -7.46
N GLN A 11 -24.55 -2.90 -6.38
CA GLN A 11 -23.87 -3.93 -5.59
C GLN A 11 -24.85 -4.92 -4.94
N ASP A 12 -25.98 -4.43 -4.44
CA ASP A 12 -27.01 -5.27 -3.78
C ASP A 12 -27.72 -6.20 -4.78
N ILE A 13 -27.90 -5.77 -6.04
CA ILE A 13 -28.38 -6.62 -7.14
C ILE A 13 -27.38 -7.76 -7.38
N MET A 14 -26.11 -7.42 -7.57
CA MET A 14 -25.06 -8.39 -7.91
C MET A 14 -24.72 -9.35 -6.77
N ARG A 15 -24.88 -8.96 -5.51
CA ARG A 15 -24.69 -9.85 -4.34
C ARG A 15 -25.67 -11.02 -4.29
N LYS A 16 -26.80 -10.92 -4.99
CA LYS A 16 -27.81 -11.99 -5.09
C LYS A 16 -27.48 -13.00 -6.19
N ASP A 17 -26.56 -12.66 -7.09
CA ASP A 17 -26.17 -13.52 -8.21
C ASP A 17 -25.09 -14.51 -7.81
N ALA A 18 -25.31 -15.80 -8.13
CA ALA A 18 -24.38 -16.89 -7.79
C ALA A 18 -23.09 -16.92 -8.65
N GLY A 19 -23.01 -16.13 -9.70
CA GLY A 19 -21.85 -16.06 -10.61
C GLY A 19 -20.76 -15.09 -10.17
N ILE A 20 -21.06 -14.19 -9.21
CA ILE A 20 -20.16 -13.12 -8.78
C ILE A 20 -19.53 -13.45 -7.43
N ASN A 21 -18.21 -13.59 -7.43
CA ASN A 21 -17.41 -13.91 -6.27
C ASN A 21 -16.42 -12.76 -5.94
N GLY A 22 -16.78 -11.89 -4.98
CA GLY A 22 -15.89 -10.85 -4.49
C GLY A 22 -16.05 -9.47 -5.16
N ASP A 23 -15.38 -8.45 -4.57
CA ASP A 23 -15.55 -7.05 -4.94
C ASP A 23 -14.98 -6.74 -6.34
N ALA A 24 -13.85 -7.34 -6.71
CA ALA A 24 -13.23 -7.10 -8.02
C ALA A 24 -14.16 -7.51 -9.17
N GLN A 25 -14.81 -8.70 -9.09
CA GLN A 25 -15.75 -9.13 -10.12
C GLN A 25 -17.02 -8.28 -10.16
N ARG A 26 -17.48 -7.78 -8.99
CA ARG A 26 -18.60 -6.83 -8.94
C ARG A 26 -18.27 -5.53 -9.67
N ILE A 27 -17.06 -5.02 -9.46
CA ILE A 27 -16.63 -3.78 -10.11
C ILE A 27 -16.48 -4.00 -11.61
N GLU A 28 -15.82 -5.08 -12.05
CA GLU A 28 -15.67 -5.39 -13.48
C GLU A 28 -17.05 -5.54 -14.17
N GLN A 29 -17.99 -6.22 -13.50
CA GLN A 29 -19.35 -6.40 -14.01
C GLN A 29 -20.12 -5.08 -14.12
N MET A 30 -19.98 -4.17 -13.16
CA MET A 30 -20.59 -2.84 -13.26
C MET A 30 -19.98 -2.00 -14.38
N VAL A 31 -18.65 -2.05 -14.47
CA VAL A 31 -17.93 -1.09 -15.32
C VAL A 31 -18.12 -1.37 -16.80
N TRP A 32 -18.19 -2.64 -17.26
CA TRP A 32 -18.48 -2.87 -18.68
C TRP A 32 -19.92 -2.43 -19.08
N VAL A 33 -20.89 -2.55 -18.15
CA VAL A 33 -22.26 -2.03 -18.40
C VAL A 33 -22.25 -0.50 -18.50
N ILE A 34 -21.54 0.15 -17.56
CA ILE A 34 -21.36 1.62 -17.58
C ILE A 34 -20.63 2.06 -18.84
N PHE A 35 -19.55 1.38 -19.21
CA PHE A 35 -18.77 1.68 -20.40
C PHE A 35 -19.61 1.68 -21.67
N LEU A 36 -20.43 0.64 -21.88
CA LEU A 36 -21.28 0.58 -23.08
C LEU A 36 -22.29 1.72 -23.15
N LYS A 37 -22.90 2.08 -22.02
CA LYS A 37 -23.82 3.23 -21.99
C LYS A 37 -23.08 4.55 -22.26
N VAL A 38 -21.96 4.80 -21.59
CA VAL A 38 -21.15 6.01 -21.80
C VAL A 38 -20.68 6.12 -23.25
N TYR A 39 -20.20 5.00 -23.80
CA TYR A 39 -19.74 4.95 -25.18
C TYR A 39 -20.87 5.27 -26.18
N ASP A 40 -22.05 4.66 -26.01
CA ASP A 40 -23.20 4.88 -26.86
C ASP A 40 -23.71 6.34 -26.80
N THR A 41 -23.70 6.96 -25.61
CA THR A 41 -24.04 8.37 -25.43
C THR A 41 -23.06 9.32 -26.14
N LEU A 42 -21.74 9.00 -26.08
CA LEU A 42 -20.74 9.78 -26.81
C LEU A 42 -20.81 9.52 -28.32
N GLU A 43 -21.19 8.30 -28.73
CA GLU A 43 -21.34 7.94 -30.12
C GLU A 43 -22.46 8.74 -30.80
N GLU A 44 -23.54 9.13 -30.10
CA GLU A 44 -24.56 10.04 -30.59
C GLU A 44 -23.99 11.39 -31.02
N ASP A 45 -23.01 11.92 -30.29
CA ASP A 45 -22.29 13.14 -30.68
C ASP A 45 -21.38 12.91 -31.90
N TRP A 46 -20.69 11.79 -32.01
CA TRP A 46 -19.81 11.50 -33.14
C TRP A 46 -20.56 11.21 -34.43
N GLU A 47 -21.79 10.71 -34.36
CA GLU A 47 -22.68 10.51 -35.52
C GLU A 47 -23.04 11.81 -36.27
N PHE A 48 -22.81 13.00 -35.64
CA PHE A 48 -22.95 14.29 -36.34
C PHE A 48 -21.73 14.63 -37.21
N ASP A 49 -20.63 13.92 -37.07
CA ASP A 49 -19.43 14.15 -37.87
C ASP A 49 -19.57 13.48 -39.26
N ASP A 50 -19.33 14.24 -40.34
CA ASP A 50 -19.43 13.74 -41.72
C ASP A 50 -18.50 12.51 -41.95
N GLY A 51 -19.12 11.39 -42.30
CA GLY A 51 -18.39 10.14 -42.60
C GLY A 51 -18.12 9.23 -41.40
N TYR A 52 -18.67 9.53 -40.22
CA TYR A 52 -18.62 8.63 -39.10
C TYR A 52 -19.37 7.31 -39.38
N GLU A 53 -18.71 6.19 -39.15
CA GLU A 53 -19.30 4.85 -39.16
C GLU A 53 -18.99 4.15 -37.83
N SER A 54 -20.04 3.73 -37.09
CA SER A 54 -19.89 3.03 -35.85
C SER A 54 -19.17 1.70 -36.01
N ILE A 55 -18.21 1.41 -35.14
CA ILE A 55 -17.58 0.10 -35.07
C ILE A 55 -18.52 -0.96 -34.46
N ILE A 56 -19.48 -0.54 -33.63
CA ILE A 56 -20.48 -1.44 -33.02
C ILE A 56 -21.62 -1.65 -33.98
N PRO A 57 -21.93 -2.90 -34.40
CA PRO A 57 -23.09 -3.19 -35.25
C PRO A 57 -24.37 -2.64 -34.63
N GLU A 58 -25.24 -2.04 -35.45
CA GLU A 58 -26.42 -1.29 -35.04
C GLU A 58 -27.27 -2.02 -33.98
N GLN A 59 -27.58 -3.29 -34.20
CA GLN A 59 -28.37 -4.10 -33.27
C GLN A 59 -27.71 -4.40 -31.93
N LEU A 60 -26.42 -4.08 -31.76
CA LEU A 60 -25.63 -4.29 -30.56
C LEU A 60 -25.31 -2.98 -29.82
N ARG A 61 -25.66 -1.83 -30.38
CA ARG A 61 -25.53 -0.53 -29.71
C ARG A 61 -26.45 -0.49 -28.49
N TRP A 62 -26.02 0.14 -27.42
CA TRP A 62 -26.74 0.19 -26.14
C TRP A 62 -28.22 0.65 -26.35
N ARG A 63 -28.43 1.71 -27.08
CA ARG A 63 -29.76 2.29 -27.37
C ARG A 63 -30.75 1.30 -28.00
N ASN A 64 -30.29 0.28 -28.70
CA ASN A 64 -31.12 -0.66 -29.46
C ASN A 64 -31.54 -1.93 -28.69
N TRP A 65 -30.95 -2.20 -27.49
CA TRP A 65 -31.31 -3.42 -26.72
C TRP A 65 -31.40 -3.20 -25.22
N ALA A 66 -30.81 -2.11 -24.69
CA ALA A 66 -30.68 -1.94 -23.25
C ALA A 66 -31.90 -1.24 -22.63
N HIS A 67 -32.63 -0.42 -23.35
CA HIS A 67 -33.81 0.29 -22.83
C HIS A 67 -34.95 -0.67 -22.46
N SER A 68 -35.53 -0.44 -21.28
CA SER A 68 -36.78 -1.09 -20.84
C SER A 68 -37.98 -0.12 -20.79
N LYS A 69 -37.74 1.16 -21.01
CA LYS A 69 -38.75 2.22 -21.03
C LYS A 69 -38.57 3.11 -22.27
N ASP A 70 -39.68 3.63 -22.80
CA ASP A 70 -39.63 4.65 -23.85
C ASP A 70 -39.37 6.04 -23.27
N GLU A 71 -39.25 7.06 -24.13
CA GLU A 71 -39.02 8.46 -23.78
C GLU A 71 -40.11 9.06 -22.84
N GLN A 72 -41.28 8.47 -22.81
CA GLN A 72 -42.38 8.85 -21.91
C GLN A 72 -42.34 8.06 -20.59
N GLY A 73 -41.35 7.19 -20.39
CA GLY A 73 -41.16 6.34 -19.18
C GLY A 73 -42.09 5.12 -19.12
N LYS A 74 -42.76 4.77 -20.24
CA LYS A 74 -43.63 3.61 -20.36
C LYS A 74 -42.80 2.35 -20.65
N GLU A 75 -43.11 1.27 -19.98
CA GLU A 75 -42.44 -0.02 -20.20
C GLU A 75 -42.58 -0.50 -21.64
N ILE A 76 -41.46 -0.91 -22.23
CA ILE A 76 -41.36 -1.53 -23.56
C ILE A 76 -40.88 -2.97 -23.45
N ALA A 77 -41.05 -3.76 -24.51
CA ALA A 77 -40.57 -5.12 -24.55
C ALA A 77 -39.05 -5.16 -24.53
N SER A 78 -38.45 -5.59 -23.44
CA SER A 78 -37.02 -5.72 -23.26
C SER A 78 -36.60 -7.18 -23.11
N ILE A 79 -35.36 -7.50 -23.53
CA ILE A 79 -34.78 -8.85 -23.35
C ILE A 79 -34.48 -9.06 -21.89
N THR A 80 -34.88 -10.18 -21.31
CA THR A 80 -34.65 -10.55 -19.89
C THR A 80 -34.43 -12.05 -19.70
N GLY A 81 -34.04 -12.47 -18.50
CA GLY A 81 -33.85 -13.87 -18.15
C GLY A 81 -32.78 -14.57 -19.03
N ASP A 82 -33.00 -15.85 -19.34
CA ASP A 82 -32.04 -16.64 -20.14
C ASP A 82 -31.80 -16.05 -21.53
N ALA A 83 -32.80 -15.39 -22.14
CA ALA A 83 -32.65 -14.74 -23.43
C ALA A 83 -31.64 -13.57 -23.36
N LEU A 84 -31.61 -12.79 -22.28
CA LEU A 84 -30.62 -11.73 -22.09
C LEU A 84 -29.20 -12.32 -21.86
N LEU A 85 -29.10 -13.37 -21.06
CA LEU A 85 -27.81 -14.05 -20.86
C LEU A 85 -27.27 -14.63 -22.19
N ASP A 86 -28.12 -15.24 -22.98
CA ASP A 86 -27.75 -15.77 -24.30
C ASP A 86 -27.36 -14.66 -25.25
N PHE A 87 -28.09 -13.54 -25.26
CA PHE A 87 -27.75 -12.37 -26.06
C PHE A 87 -26.37 -11.82 -25.68
N VAL A 88 -26.11 -11.59 -24.39
CA VAL A 88 -24.83 -11.02 -23.93
C VAL A 88 -23.70 -12.01 -24.16
N ASN A 89 -23.84 -13.28 -23.77
CA ASN A 89 -22.74 -14.25 -23.80
C ASN A 89 -22.48 -14.83 -25.19
N LYS A 90 -23.52 -15.01 -26.03
CA LYS A 90 -23.37 -15.69 -27.32
C LYS A 90 -23.37 -14.75 -28.54
N LYS A 91 -23.86 -13.50 -28.37
CA LYS A 91 -23.97 -12.52 -29.47
C LYS A 91 -23.15 -11.26 -29.19
N LEU A 92 -23.45 -10.47 -28.14
CA LEU A 92 -22.83 -9.18 -27.84
C LEU A 92 -21.32 -9.33 -27.58
N PHE A 93 -20.91 -10.07 -26.56
CA PHE A 93 -19.50 -10.25 -26.20
C PHE A 93 -18.66 -10.88 -27.32
N PRO A 94 -19.08 -11.97 -27.98
CA PRO A 94 -18.32 -12.52 -29.10
C PRO A 94 -18.08 -11.52 -30.22
N VAL A 95 -19.08 -10.72 -30.63
CA VAL A 95 -18.95 -9.75 -31.69
C VAL A 95 -18.00 -8.61 -31.27
N LEU A 96 -18.15 -8.07 -30.03
CA LEU A 96 -17.26 -7.03 -29.51
C LEU A 96 -15.81 -7.58 -29.30
N LYS A 97 -15.64 -8.89 -29.15
CA LYS A 97 -14.34 -9.60 -29.16
C LYS A 97 -13.82 -9.93 -30.57
N GLY A 98 -14.43 -9.40 -31.62
CA GLY A 98 -14.03 -9.60 -33.01
C GLY A 98 -14.40 -10.95 -33.61
N ARG A 99 -15.33 -11.71 -33.00
CA ARG A 99 -15.82 -13.00 -33.50
C ARG A 99 -17.15 -12.83 -34.22
N ASP A 100 -17.30 -13.49 -35.38
CA ASP A 100 -18.55 -13.51 -36.12
C ASP A 100 -19.67 -14.22 -35.33
N PHE A 101 -20.89 -13.70 -35.41
CA PHE A 101 -22.10 -14.37 -34.94
C PHE A 101 -22.93 -14.86 -36.10
N GLY A 102 -23.32 -16.15 -36.06
CA GLY A 102 -24.05 -16.82 -37.14
C GLY A 102 -23.16 -17.34 -38.26
N GLU A 103 -23.78 -17.88 -39.31
CA GLU A 103 -23.07 -18.43 -40.46
C GLU A 103 -22.93 -17.34 -41.54
N LYS A 104 -21.70 -17.11 -41.99
CA LYS A 104 -21.43 -16.15 -43.08
C LYS A 104 -22.24 -16.51 -44.33
N PRO A 105 -23.01 -15.57 -44.90
CA PRO A 105 -23.73 -15.83 -46.16
C PRO A 105 -22.77 -16.36 -47.23
N LYS A 106 -23.10 -17.48 -47.90
CA LYS A 106 -22.32 -17.98 -49.05
C LYS A 106 -22.40 -16.96 -50.18
N GLU A 107 -21.27 -16.55 -50.76
CA GLU A 107 -21.23 -15.76 -51.97
C GLU A 107 -22.01 -16.51 -53.04
N LYS A 108 -23.12 -15.97 -53.49
CA LYS A 108 -23.91 -16.54 -54.63
C LYS A 108 -23.05 -16.43 -55.87
N LYS A 109 -22.42 -17.52 -56.27
CA LYS A 109 -22.07 -17.78 -57.69
C LYS A 109 -23.31 -18.43 -58.32
N ASP A 110 -23.84 -17.78 -59.36
CA ASP A 110 -24.94 -18.20 -60.20
C ASP A 110 -26.37 -17.82 -59.73
N GLU A 111 -26.92 -16.84 -60.40
CA GLU A 111 -28.32 -16.57 -60.52
C GLU A 111 -29.02 -17.78 -61.22
N GLU A 112 -29.83 -18.55 -60.46
CA GLU A 112 -31.07 -19.14 -60.94
C GLU A 112 -31.67 -20.04 -59.81
N LYS A 113 -32.93 -19.69 -59.48
CA LYS A 113 -33.90 -20.31 -58.54
C LYS A 113 -34.06 -19.62 -57.22
N ALA A 114 -34.77 -18.52 -57.29
CA ALA A 114 -35.60 -18.05 -56.19
C ALA A 114 -36.83 -18.96 -56.09
N ASP A 115 -36.94 -19.67 -54.98
CA ASP A 115 -38.19 -20.00 -54.27
C ASP A 115 -37.86 -20.90 -53.09
N LYS A 116 -37.79 -20.28 -51.93
CA LYS A 116 -38.25 -20.71 -50.60
C LYS A 116 -37.65 -19.71 -49.60
N GLU A 117 -38.50 -19.05 -48.87
CA GLU A 117 -38.15 -18.29 -47.67
C GLU A 117 -37.37 -19.19 -46.66
N GLU A 118 -36.06 -19.37 -46.87
CA GLU A 118 -35.16 -19.66 -45.79
C GLU A 118 -35.00 -18.35 -45.01
N LYS A 119 -35.62 -18.26 -43.80
CA LYS A 119 -35.29 -17.27 -42.81
C LYS A 119 -33.75 -17.25 -42.76
N SER A 120 -33.09 -16.25 -43.34
CA SER A 120 -31.67 -16.07 -43.30
C SER A 120 -31.27 -16.04 -41.83
N LYS A 121 -30.49 -17.04 -41.40
CA LYS A 121 -29.91 -17.04 -40.05
C LYS A 121 -29.19 -15.71 -39.88
N GLU A 122 -29.50 -14.97 -38.82
CA GLU A 122 -28.89 -13.69 -38.51
C GLU A 122 -27.34 -13.83 -38.52
N TYR A 123 -26.66 -13.06 -39.35
CA TYR A 123 -25.19 -12.98 -39.37
C TYR A 123 -24.73 -11.58 -38.97
N ILE A 124 -23.84 -11.48 -37.98
CA ILE A 124 -23.22 -10.25 -37.55
C ILE A 124 -21.71 -10.43 -37.58
N PRO A 125 -20.97 -9.67 -38.37
CA PRO A 125 -19.52 -9.72 -38.37
C PRO A 125 -18.96 -9.21 -37.02
N GLY A 126 -17.91 -9.85 -36.53
CA GLY A 126 -17.14 -9.34 -35.41
C GLY A 126 -16.46 -8.03 -35.75
N ILE A 127 -16.37 -7.13 -34.78
CA ILE A 127 -15.69 -5.84 -34.97
C ILE A 127 -14.22 -6.06 -35.36
N LYS A 128 -13.70 -5.22 -36.23
CA LYS A 128 -12.31 -5.32 -36.72
C LYS A 128 -11.59 -4.01 -36.47
N VAL A 129 -10.48 -4.11 -35.76
CA VAL A 129 -9.57 -2.98 -35.51
C VAL A 129 -8.34 -3.12 -36.40
N THR A 130 -8.01 -2.06 -37.12
CA THR A 130 -6.82 -1.91 -37.97
C THR A 130 -5.99 -0.73 -37.46
N ARG A 131 -4.83 -0.50 -38.10
CA ARG A 131 -4.03 0.69 -37.78
C ARG A 131 -4.69 2.02 -38.14
N GLU A 132 -5.70 1.99 -39.01
CA GLU A 132 -6.45 3.16 -39.48
C GLU A 132 -7.70 3.42 -38.62
N THR A 133 -8.07 2.48 -37.74
CA THR A 133 -9.22 2.63 -36.84
C THR A 133 -8.94 3.74 -35.82
N PRO A 134 -9.82 4.76 -35.72
CA PRO A 134 -9.68 5.83 -34.74
C PRO A 134 -9.55 5.28 -33.30
N ALA A 135 -8.80 5.96 -32.43
CA ALA A 135 -8.52 5.49 -31.08
C ALA A 135 -9.80 5.27 -30.26
N HIS A 136 -10.77 6.20 -30.34
CA HIS A 136 -12.06 6.08 -29.66
C HIS A 136 -12.91 4.87 -30.11
N GLN A 137 -12.72 4.39 -31.34
CA GLN A 137 -13.38 3.17 -31.81
C GLN A 137 -12.59 1.92 -31.43
N ALA A 138 -11.25 1.95 -31.55
CA ALA A 138 -10.40 0.84 -31.20
C ALA A 138 -10.52 0.41 -29.73
N ILE A 139 -10.81 1.36 -28.85
CA ILE A 139 -11.07 1.16 -27.42
C ILE A 139 -12.14 0.09 -27.16
N VAL A 140 -13.20 0.02 -27.96
CA VAL A 140 -14.26 -0.99 -27.78
C VAL A 140 -13.69 -2.40 -27.84
N TYR A 141 -12.89 -2.69 -28.85
CA TYR A 141 -12.23 -3.99 -28.99
C TYR A 141 -11.23 -4.25 -27.87
N GLU A 142 -10.38 -3.26 -27.57
CA GLU A 142 -9.35 -3.37 -26.54
C GLU A 142 -9.95 -3.63 -25.14
N VAL A 143 -11.09 -3.02 -24.83
CA VAL A 143 -11.83 -3.27 -23.59
C VAL A 143 -12.42 -4.67 -23.60
N PHE A 144 -13.18 -5.04 -24.65
CA PHE A 144 -13.94 -6.30 -24.61
C PHE A 144 -13.13 -7.56 -24.84
N LYS A 145 -11.97 -7.50 -25.51
CA LYS A 145 -11.20 -8.71 -25.86
C LYS A 145 -10.92 -9.61 -24.64
N GLU A 146 -10.82 -9.05 -23.42
CA GLU A 146 -10.51 -9.81 -22.21
C GLU A 146 -11.53 -9.66 -21.06
N VAL A 147 -12.46 -8.72 -21.16
CA VAL A 147 -13.53 -8.52 -20.16
C VAL A 147 -14.48 -9.72 -20.12
N ASN A 148 -14.96 -10.08 -18.93
CA ASN A 148 -15.86 -11.20 -18.71
C ASN A 148 -17.20 -10.74 -18.14
N GLN A 149 -18.25 -11.45 -18.55
CA GLN A 149 -19.57 -11.36 -17.93
C GLN A 149 -19.69 -12.51 -16.91
N TYR A 150 -19.94 -12.16 -15.64
CA TYR A 150 -19.95 -13.10 -14.52
C TYR A 150 -21.35 -13.52 -14.08
N MET A 151 -22.36 -12.66 -14.25
CA MET A 151 -23.71 -12.93 -13.77
C MET A 151 -24.35 -14.15 -14.46
N LYS A 152 -25.03 -14.96 -13.68
CA LYS A 152 -25.73 -16.17 -14.11
C LYS A 152 -27.25 -16.05 -14.08
N ASP A 153 -27.77 -15.00 -13.49
CA ASP A 153 -29.19 -14.69 -13.44
C ASP A 153 -29.51 -13.51 -14.38
N GLY A 154 -30.21 -13.81 -15.50
CA GLY A 154 -30.55 -12.80 -16.51
C GLY A 154 -31.60 -11.79 -16.04
N VAL A 155 -32.40 -12.10 -15.01
CA VAL A 155 -33.33 -11.14 -14.41
C VAL A 155 -32.55 -10.13 -13.59
N GLN A 156 -31.57 -10.55 -12.82
CA GLN A 156 -30.70 -9.64 -12.07
C GLN A 156 -29.80 -8.83 -12.99
N LEU A 157 -29.29 -9.43 -14.08
CA LEU A 157 -28.56 -8.69 -15.10
C LEU A 157 -29.44 -7.60 -15.73
N ARG A 158 -30.71 -7.88 -16.02
CA ARG A 158 -31.67 -6.87 -16.50
C ARG A 158 -31.83 -5.72 -15.50
N GLN A 159 -32.02 -6.04 -14.21
CA GLN A 159 -32.14 -5.03 -13.16
C GLN A 159 -30.90 -4.14 -13.07
N LEU A 160 -29.70 -4.74 -13.24
CA LEU A 160 -28.44 -3.99 -13.26
C LEU A 160 -28.41 -3.00 -14.43
N ILE A 161 -28.76 -3.47 -15.64
CA ILE A 161 -28.80 -2.66 -16.86
C ILE A 161 -29.81 -1.54 -16.72
N ASP A 162 -31.05 -1.83 -16.26
CA ASP A 162 -32.09 -0.82 -16.06
C ASP A 162 -31.64 0.29 -15.10
N LYS A 163 -30.94 -0.07 -14.03
CA LYS A 163 -30.43 0.93 -13.07
C LYS A 163 -29.33 1.82 -13.63
N VAL A 164 -28.49 1.31 -14.52
CA VAL A 164 -27.49 2.12 -15.22
C VAL A 164 -28.20 2.97 -16.30
N ASP A 165 -29.21 2.42 -16.97
CA ASP A 165 -29.96 3.09 -18.04
C ASP A 165 -30.80 4.28 -17.55
N GLU A 166 -31.26 4.24 -16.28
CA GLU A 166 -32.02 5.35 -15.66
C GLU A 166 -31.18 6.65 -15.50
N VAL A 167 -29.86 6.64 -15.69
CA VAL A 167 -28.97 7.80 -15.51
C VAL A 167 -28.89 8.57 -16.84
N ASP A 168 -29.24 9.86 -16.83
CA ASP A 168 -29.04 10.75 -17.99
C ASP A 168 -27.60 11.30 -17.98
N LEU A 169 -26.77 10.85 -18.94
CA LEU A 169 -25.41 11.32 -19.10
C LEU A 169 -25.29 12.62 -19.93
N LEU A 170 -26.35 13.06 -20.58
CA LEU A 170 -26.39 14.31 -21.34
C LEU A 170 -26.66 15.53 -20.45
N ASP A 171 -27.32 15.35 -19.29
CA ASP A 171 -27.44 16.43 -18.30
C ASP A 171 -26.08 16.66 -17.64
N SER A 172 -25.51 17.85 -17.77
CA SER A 172 -24.21 18.23 -17.20
C SER A 172 -24.12 18.03 -15.68
N ASN A 173 -25.23 18.22 -14.95
CA ASN A 173 -25.28 17.96 -13.50
C ASN A 173 -25.30 16.47 -13.18
N GLU A 174 -25.97 15.65 -13.99
CA GLU A 174 -26.02 14.20 -13.82
C GLU A 174 -24.72 13.54 -14.30
N SER A 175 -24.09 14.03 -15.36
CA SER A 175 -22.77 13.60 -15.83
C SER A 175 -21.68 13.81 -14.79
N HIS A 176 -21.60 15.02 -14.18
CA HIS A 176 -20.71 15.25 -13.03
C HIS A 176 -21.04 14.36 -11.82
N THR A 177 -22.31 14.12 -11.59
CA THR A 177 -22.80 13.22 -10.54
C THR A 177 -22.35 11.80 -10.81
N PHE A 178 -22.38 11.36 -12.07
CA PHE A 178 -21.96 10.02 -12.46
C PHE A 178 -20.44 9.83 -12.38
N GLY A 179 -19.64 10.83 -12.74
CA GLY A 179 -18.20 10.85 -12.48
C GLY A 179 -17.88 10.67 -10.99
N ASN A 180 -18.63 11.33 -10.10
CA ASN A 180 -18.50 11.15 -8.65
C ASN A 180 -18.94 9.75 -8.17
N ILE A 181 -19.95 9.15 -8.81
CA ILE A 181 -20.38 7.76 -8.57
C ILE A 181 -19.23 6.81 -8.96
N TYR A 182 -18.66 7.02 -10.13
CA TYR A 182 -17.57 6.22 -10.64
C TYR A 182 -16.34 6.29 -9.73
N GLU A 183 -15.95 7.49 -9.28
CA GLU A 183 -14.91 7.67 -8.28
C GLU A 183 -15.20 6.92 -6.96
N SER A 184 -16.46 6.86 -6.55
CA SER A 184 -16.84 6.05 -5.37
C SER A 184 -16.66 4.55 -5.62
N ILE A 185 -16.94 4.07 -6.84
CA ILE A 185 -16.66 2.68 -7.25
C ILE A 185 -15.16 2.39 -7.20
N LEU A 186 -14.34 3.30 -7.76
CA LEU A 186 -12.89 3.16 -7.75
C LEU A 186 -12.28 3.15 -6.33
N LYS A 187 -12.82 3.95 -5.41
CA LYS A 187 -12.42 3.90 -3.98
C LYS A 187 -12.69 2.54 -3.33
N ASP A 188 -13.71 1.81 -3.78
CA ASP A 188 -13.97 0.47 -3.26
C ASP A 188 -12.88 -0.53 -3.65
N LEU A 189 -12.13 -0.30 -4.76
CA LEU A 189 -10.95 -1.09 -5.14
C LEU A 189 -9.87 -1.09 -4.07
N GLN A 190 -9.68 0.01 -3.35
CA GLN A 190 -8.67 0.09 -2.28
C GLN A 190 -8.85 -1.00 -1.22
N GLY A 191 -10.08 -1.46 -1.01
CA GLY A 191 -10.41 -2.56 -0.09
C GLY A 191 -10.57 -3.94 -0.74
N ALA A 192 -10.39 -4.06 -2.06
CA ALA A 192 -10.66 -5.26 -2.84
C ALA A 192 -9.44 -6.21 -2.99
N GLY A 193 -8.62 -6.34 -1.96
CA GLY A 193 -7.45 -7.23 -1.96
C GLY A 193 -6.40 -6.78 -3.00
N ASN A 194 -5.96 -7.71 -3.86
CA ASN A 194 -4.93 -7.43 -4.87
C ASN A 194 -5.33 -6.36 -5.90
N ALA A 195 -6.62 -6.10 -6.10
CA ALA A 195 -7.08 -5.06 -7.02
C ALA A 195 -6.80 -3.63 -6.48
N GLY A 196 -6.52 -3.48 -5.18
CA GLY A 196 -6.11 -2.20 -4.58
C GLY A 196 -4.80 -1.63 -5.14
N GLU A 197 -3.96 -2.46 -5.77
CA GLU A 197 -2.71 -2.02 -6.43
C GLU A 197 -2.94 -1.05 -7.59
N PHE A 198 -4.15 -1.04 -8.17
CA PHE A 198 -4.49 -0.21 -9.33
C PHE A 198 -5.03 1.16 -8.97
N TYR A 199 -5.24 1.44 -7.69
CA TYR A 199 -5.85 2.69 -7.24
C TYR A 199 -4.86 3.53 -6.41
N THR A 200 -4.52 4.72 -6.91
CA THR A 200 -3.79 5.73 -6.14
C THR A 200 -4.80 6.71 -5.51
N PRO A 201 -4.73 6.98 -4.18
CA PRO A 201 -5.67 7.90 -3.55
C PRO A 201 -5.70 9.28 -4.23
N ARG A 202 -6.90 9.80 -4.50
CA ARG A 202 -7.10 11.05 -5.25
C ARG A 202 -6.32 12.23 -4.64
N ALA A 203 -6.26 12.34 -3.31
CA ALA A 203 -5.49 13.38 -2.64
C ALA A 203 -4.00 13.39 -3.04
N VAL A 204 -3.43 12.21 -3.32
CA VAL A 204 -2.02 12.09 -3.75
C VAL A 204 -1.86 12.49 -5.22
N THR A 205 -2.78 12.04 -6.09
CA THR A 205 -2.74 12.40 -7.52
C THR A 205 -2.95 13.89 -7.72
N ASP A 206 -3.92 14.49 -7.02
CA ASP A 206 -4.21 15.92 -7.07
C ASP A 206 -3.03 16.75 -6.54
N PHE A 207 -2.37 16.30 -5.46
CA PHE A 207 -1.19 16.97 -4.94
C PHE A 207 -0.04 16.96 -5.95
N ILE A 208 0.27 15.81 -6.54
CA ILE A 208 1.37 15.70 -7.52
C ILE A 208 1.08 16.57 -8.74
N ILE A 209 -0.13 16.52 -9.30
CA ILE A 209 -0.53 17.35 -10.43
C ILE A 209 -0.49 18.84 -10.07
N LYS A 210 -0.95 19.22 -8.86
CA LYS A 210 -0.85 20.61 -8.38
C LYS A 210 0.61 21.11 -8.32
N MET A 211 1.56 20.26 -7.91
CA MET A 211 2.98 20.63 -7.83
C MET A 211 3.65 20.65 -9.20
N LEU A 212 3.24 19.79 -10.12
CA LEU A 212 3.71 19.79 -11.51
C LEU A 212 3.07 20.93 -12.33
N ASP A 213 1.88 21.38 -11.97
CA ASP A 213 1.16 22.51 -12.55
C ASP A 213 1.12 22.50 -14.10
N PRO A 214 0.56 21.44 -14.74
CA PRO A 214 0.46 21.36 -16.18
C PRO A 214 -0.36 22.51 -16.75
N LYS A 215 -0.01 22.94 -17.98
CA LYS A 215 -0.67 24.03 -18.70
C LYS A 215 -1.36 23.53 -19.96
N LEU A 216 -2.39 24.27 -20.44
CA LEU A 216 -3.05 23.94 -21.70
C LEU A 216 -2.04 23.97 -22.87
N GLY A 217 -2.02 22.88 -23.63
CA GLY A 217 -1.08 22.63 -24.71
C GLY A 217 0.10 21.74 -24.32
N GLU A 218 0.29 21.44 -23.03
CA GLU A 218 1.18 20.38 -22.58
C GLU A 218 0.47 19.02 -22.51
N VAL A 219 1.24 17.95 -22.71
CA VAL A 219 0.74 16.57 -22.60
C VAL A 219 1.22 15.94 -21.30
N VAL A 220 0.28 15.44 -20.50
CA VAL A 220 0.53 14.71 -19.26
C VAL A 220 0.50 13.20 -19.55
N GLY A 221 1.60 12.50 -19.28
CA GLY A 221 1.75 11.07 -19.49
C GLY A 221 1.71 10.26 -18.20
N ASP A 222 1.03 9.11 -18.25
CA ASP A 222 1.07 8.05 -17.24
C ASP A 222 1.20 6.68 -17.93
N PHE A 223 2.37 6.06 -17.80
CA PHE A 223 2.72 4.80 -18.50
C PHE A 223 2.48 3.55 -17.63
N ALA A 224 1.81 3.69 -16.49
CA ALA A 224 1.25 2.63 -15.66
C ALA A 224 -0.03 3.18 -14.99
N MET A 225 -0.97 3.61 -15.83
CA MET A 225 -2.05 4.51 -15.43
C MET A 225 -3.06 3.89 -14.45
N GLY A 226 -3.07 2.57 -14.28
CA GLY A 226 -4.00 1.89 -13.39
C GLY A 226 -5.45 2.27 -13.72
N THR A 227 -6.12 2.96 -12.81
CA THR A 227 -7.49 3.49 -13.01
C THR A 227 -7.57 4.88 -13.66
N GLY A 228 -6.45 5.40 -14.14
CA GLY A 228 -6.37 6.73 -14.77
C GLY A 228 -6.38 7.92 -13.79
N GLY A 229 -6.06 7.67 -12.51
CA GLY A 229 -6.17 8.69 -11.45
C GLY A 229 -5.36 9.95 -11.71
N PHE A 230 -4.11 9.86 -12.18
CA PHE A 230 -3.28 11.02 -12.51
C PHE A 230 -3.80 11.77 -13.74
N LEU A 231 -4.26 11.04 -14.75
CA LEU A 231 -4.79 11.63 -15.97
C LEU A 231 -6.05 12.45 -15.67
N VAL A 232 -6.95 11.90 -14.86
CA VAL A 232 -8.15 12.62 -14.44
C VAL A 232 -7.82 13.83 -13.55
N SER A 233 -6.88 13.71 -12.62
CA SER A 233 -6.41 14.87 -11.83
C SER A 233 -5.83 15.97 -12.74
N ALA A 234 -5.13 15.60 -13.81
CA ALA A 234 -4.62 16.56 -14.80
C ALA A 234 -5.76 17.24 -15.57
N LEU A 235 -6.75 16.47 -16.03
CA LEU A 235 -7.93 17.02 -16.73
C LEU A 235 -8.69 18.03 -15.86
N GLU A 236 -8.97 17.69 -14.61
CA GLU A 236 -9.63 18.58 -13.64
C GLU A 236 -8.78 19.83 -13.33
N HIS A 237 -7.45 19.66 -13.25
CA HIS A 237 -6.55 20.80 -13.06
C HIS A 237 -6.59 21.79 -14.23
N LEU A 238 -6.61 21.29 -15.47
CA LEU A 238 -6.62 22.08 -16.71
C LEU A 238 -7.99 22.64 -17.06
N LYS A 239 -9.09 22.00 -16.60
CA LYS A 239 -10.48 22.37 -16.93
C LYS A 239 -10.81 23.82 -16.61
N LYS A 240 -10.25 24.39 -15.55
CA LYS A 240 -10.44 25.77 -15.11
C LYS A 240 -9.91 26.82 -16.14
N ASP A 241 -8.95 26.42 -16.97
CA ASP A 241 -8.32 27.30 -17.96
C ASP A 241 -8.95 27.19 -19.34
N ARG A 242 -9.91 26.28 -19.55
CA ARG A 242 -10.68 26.06 -20.78
C ARG A 242 -11.73 27.16 -20.98
N LYS A 243 -11.46 28.14 -21.85
CA LYS A 243 -12.32 29.31 -22.11
C LYS A 243 -12.75 29.44 -23.57
N THR A 244 -12.00 28.91 -24.51
CA THR A 244 -12.22 29.01 -25.94
C THR A 244 -12.30 27.64 -26.59
N SER A 245 -12.71 27.59 -27.86
CA SER A 245 -12.71 26.35 -28.66
C SER A 245 -11.30 25.79 -28.84
N ASP A 246 -10.29 26.66 -29.00
CA ASP A 246 -8.87 26.25 -29.08
C ASP A 246 -8.40 25.66 -27.75
N ASP A 247 -8.76 26.25 -26.62
CA ASP A 247 -8.46 25.70 -25.29
C ASP A 247 -9.10 24.33 -25.10
N ASN A 248 -10.34 24.15 -25.60
CA ASN A 248 -11.01 22.86 -25.53
C ASN A 248 -10.28 21.79 -26.37
N MET A 249 -9.81 22.15 -27.56
CA MET A 249 -9.03 21.24 -28.42
C MET A 249 -7.70 20.86 -27.76
N LYS A 250 -7.00 21.83 -27.14
CA LYS A 250 -5.78 21.56 -26.38
C LYS A 250 -6.05 20.65 -25.18
N TRP A 251 -7.15 20.88 -24.47
CA TRP A 251 -7.56 20.08 -23.33
C TRP A 251 -7.92 18.64 -23.72
N GLN A 252 -8.60 18.41 -24.84
CA GLN A 252 -8.93 17.09 -25.38
C GLN A 252 -7.65 16.26 -25.66
N ASN A 253 -6.54 16.90 -26.02
CA ASN A 253 -5.28 16.28 -26.36
C ASN A 253 -4.22 16.37 -25.24
N SER A 254 -4.62 16.68 -24.00
CA SER A 254 -3.69 16.97 -22.90
C SER A 254 -3.17 15.74 -22.16
N ILE A 255 -3.66 14.54 -22.46
CA ILE A 255 -3.31 13.33 -21.74
C ILE A 255 -2.92 12.18 -22.66
N ILE A 256 -2.00 11.32 -22.17
CA ILE A 256 -1.66 10.03 -22.80
C ILE A 256 -1.43 9.00 -21.71
N GLY A 257 -1.96 7.77 -21.89
CA GLY A 257 -1.85 6.71 -20.88
C GLY A 257 -1.53 5.34 -21.45
N GLN A 258 -0.84 4.52 -20.67
CA GLN A 258 -0.59 3.12 -20.99
C GLN A 258 -0.92 2.23 -19.78
N GLU A 259 -1.56 1.11 -20.04
CA GLU A 259 -1.84 0.09 -19.02
C GLU A 259 -1.76 -1.30 -19.65
N TRP A 260 -1.09 -2.21 -18.95
CA TRP A 260 -0.91 -3.58 -19.45
C TRP A 260 -2.05 -4.51 -19.06
N LYS A 261 -2.68 -4.30 -17.89
CA LYS A 261 -3.71 -5.19 -17.39
C LYS A 261 -5.09 -4.78 -17.89
N PRO A 262 -5.91 -5.75 -18.39
CA PRO A 262 -7.21 -5.43 -19.02
C PRO A 262 -8.19 -4.75 -18.09
N PHE A 263 -8.29 -5.21 -16.84
CA PHE A 263 -9.25 -4.68 -15.89
C PHE A 263 -8.96 -3.22 -15.51
N PRO A 264 -7.76 -2.82 -15.07
CA PRO A 264 -7.45 -1.40 -14.86
C PRO A 264 -7.57 -0.56 -16.13
N TYR A 265 -7.21 -1.10 -17.31
CA TYR A 265 -7.39 -0.42 -18.58
C TYR A 265 -8.87 -0.06 -18.84
N LEU A 266 -9.80 -1.02 -18.67
CA LEU A 266 -11.24 -0.75 -18.74
C LEU A 266 -11.65 0.36 -17.75
N LEU A 267 -11.13 0.31 -16.52
CA LEU A 267 -11.42 1.33 -15.51
C LEU A 267 -10.94 2.72 -15.93
N ALA A 268 -9.72 2.82 -16.44
CA ALA A 268 -9.12 4.09 -16.86
C ALA A 268 -9.85 4.69 -18.06
N VAL A 269 -10.16 3.87 -19.09
CA VAL A 269 -10.88 4.32 -20.27
C VAL A 269 -12.25 4.88 -19.89
N THR A 270 -13.03 4.12 -19.09
CA THR A 270 -14.34 4.56 -18.63
C THR A 270 -14.24 5.86 -17.82
N ASN A 271 -13.22 5.96 -16.95
CA ASN A 271 -12.98 7.14 -16.15
C ASN A 271 -12.70 8.39 -16.99
N VAL A 272 -11.85 8.27 -18.00
CA VAL A 272 -11.47 9.38 -18.88
C VAL A 272 -12.63 9.79 -19.81
N LEU A 273 -13.39 8.82 -20.33
CA LEU A 273 -14.61 9.11 -21.12
C LEU A 273 -15.65 9.88 -20.31
N LEU A 274 -15.85 9.51 -19.03
CA LEU A 274 -16.72 10.22 -18.09
C LEU A 274 -16.25 11.65 -17.76
N HIS A 275 -14.97 11.96 -18.03
CA HIS A 275 -14.40 13.30 -17.90
C HIS A 275 -14.37 14.05 -19.24
N GLU A 276 -15.31 13.77 -20.13
CA GLU A 276 -15.57 14.50 -21.38
C GLU A 276 -14.45 14.42 -22.45
N ILE A 277 -13.49 13.49 -22.33
CA ILE A 277 -12.48 13.26 -23.37
C ILE A 277 -13.10 12.35 -24.44
N LYS A 278 -13.27 12.88 -25.64
CA LYS A 278 -13.96 12.19 -26.74
C LYS A 278 -13.06 11.17 -27.47
N ASP A 279 -11.76 11.47 -27.60
CA ASP A 279 -10.79 10.59 -28.27
C ASP A 279 -9.56 10.34 -27.35
N PRO A 280 -9.72 9.55 -26.28
CA PRO A 280 -8.68 9.38 -25.29
C PRO A 280 -7.50 8.59 -25.84
N GLN A 281 -6.29 9.16 -25.73
CA GLN A 281 -5.04 8.52 -26.14
C GLN A 281 -4.57 7.52 -25.07
N LEU A 282 -5.33 6.43 -24.90
CA LEU A 282 -5.09 5.39 -23.90
C LEU A 282 -4.79 4.06 -24.60
N PHE A 283 -3.65 3.43 -24.26
CA PHE A 283 -3.18 2.24 -24.95
C PHE A 283 -3.10 1.04 -24.01
N HIS A 284 -3.70 -0.08 -24.44
CA HIS A 284 -3.62 -1.35 -23.74
C HIS A 284 -2.34 -2.08 -24.15
N MET A 285 -1.23 -1.81 -23.46
CA MET A 285 0.08 -2.36 -23.80
C MET A 285 1.04 -2.43 -22.62
N ASP A 286 2.04 -3.31 -22.71
CA ASP A 286 3.18 -3.34 -21.77
C ASP A 286 4.16 -2.22 -22.08
N SER A 287 4.22 -1.22 -21.20
CA SER A 287 5.13 -0.07 -21.32
C SER A 287 6.61 -0.46 -21.26
N LEU A 288 6.96 -1.59 -20.68
CA LEU A 288 8.32 -2.13 -20.61
C LEU A 288 8.61 -3.17 -21.70
N GLY A 289 7.63 -3.45 -22.57
CA GLY A 289 7.70 -4.51 -23.59
C GLY A 289 8.55 -4.18 -24.82
N LYS A 290 8.95 -2.92 -25.00
CA LYS A 290 9.72 -2.44 -26.16
C LYS A 290 11.16 -2.11 -25.77
N SER A 291 12.05 -2.10 -26.78
CA SER A 291 13.43 -1.61 -26.61
C SER A 291 13.44 -0.12 -26.26
N MET A 292 14.43 0.33 -25.49
CA MET A 292 14.59 1.76 -25.19
C MET A 292 14.74 2.64 -26.43
N SER A 293 15.36 2.12 -27.51
CA SER A 293 15.48 2.82 -28.79
C SER A 293 14.13 3.10 -29.43
N ASP A 294 13.16 2.20 -29.25
CA ASP A 294 11.83 2.34 -29.84
C ASP A 294 11.03 3.46 -29.17
N TYR A 295 11.28 3.69 -27.87
CA TYR A 295 10.65 4.79 -27.12
C TYR A 295 11.21 6.18 -27.49
N GLU A 296 12.44 6.26 -28.00
CA GLU A 296 12.98 7.52 -28.52
C GLU A 296 12.22 8.03 -29.74
N GLU A 297 11.64 7.12 -30.54
CA GLU A 297 10.84 7.43 -31.74
C GLU A 297 9.38 7.78 -31.43
N GLU A 298 8.85 7.34 -30.26
CA GLU A 298 7.41 7.51 -29.91
C GLU A 298 7.01 8.91 -29.46
N GLY A 299 7.85 9.90 -29.56
CA GLY A 299 7.59 11.24 -29.05
C GLY A 299 7.66 11.32 -27.52
N LYS A 300 8.00 12.46 -27.01
CA LYS A 300 8.15 12.76 -25.59
C LYS A 300 6.95 13.56 -25.09
N VAL A 301 6.71 13.55 -23.77
CA VAL A 301 5.63 14.28 -23.11
C VAL A 301 6.19 15.34 -22.17
N ASN A 302 5.44 16.43 -21.98
CA ASN A 302 5.88 17.58 -21.18
C ASN A 302 5.85 17.30 -19.69
N VAL A 303 4.86 16.53 -19.22
CA VAL A 303 4.66 16.25 -17.81
C VAL A 303 4.45 14.74 -17.64
N ILE A 304 5.12 14.14 -16.65
CA ILE A 304 4.89 12.75 -16.26
C ILE A 304 4.49 12.71 -14.78
N ALA A 305 3.32 12.16 -14.51
CA ALA A 305 2.84 11.90 -13.16
C ALA A 305 2.48 10.42 -13.04
N MET A 306 3.10 9.69 -12.11
CA MET A 306 3.05 8.24 -12.18
C MET A 306 3.27 7.55 -10.84
N ASN A 307 2.58 6.43 -10.64
CA ASN A 307 2.79 5.50 -9.54
C ASN A 307 3.13 4.10 -10.10
N PRO A 308 4.41 3.82 -10.44
CA PRO A 308 4.80 2.53 -10.99
C PRO A 308 4.47 1.37 -10.07
N PRO A 309 4.18 0.16 -10.59
CA PRO A 309 3.93 -1.01 -9.75
C PRO A 309 5.18 -1.40 -8.93
N TYR A 310 4.97 -1.74 -7.62
CA TYR A 310 6.03 -2.15 -6.71
C TYR A 310 6.13 -3.67 -6.60
N GLY A 311 7.38 -4.19 -6.51
CA GLY A 311 7.63 -5.58 -6.12
C GLY A 311 7.30 -6.64 -7.18
N GLY A 312 7.09 -6.26 -8.43
CA GLY A 312 7.00 -7.17 -9.56
C GLY A 312 8.39 -7.69 -9.94
N ALA A 313 8.54 -9.01 -10.09
CA ALA A 313 9.75 -9.58 -10.68
C ALA A 313 9.69 -9.42 -12.20
N THR A 314 10.61 -8.66 -12.77
CA THR A 314 10.72 -8.49 -14.23
C THR A 314 11.25 -9.75 -14.89
N SER A 315 10.64 -10.12 -16.03
CA SER A 315 11.11 -11.25 -16.84
C SER A 315 12.49 -10.97 -17.46
N SER A 316 13.21 -12.02 -17.84
CA SER A 316 14.48 -11.86 -18.53
C SER A 316 14.31 -11.17 -19.89
N SER A 317 13.18 -11.38 -20.57
CA SER A 317 12.84 -10.71 -21.83
C SER A 317 12.69 -9.20 -21.63
N THR A 318 11.93 -8.76 -20.62
CA THR A 318 11.75 -7.33 -20.30
C THR A 318 13.08 -6.67 -19.96
N LYS A 319 13.94 -7.32 -19.15
CA LYS A 319 15.27 -6.77 -18.82
C LYS A 319 16.15 -6.52 -20.03
N ASN A 320 16.03 -7.37 -21.05
CA ASN A 320 16.82 -7.25 -22.28
C ASN A 320 16.45 -6.03 -23.14
N ASN A 321 15.29 -5.43 -22.90
CA ASN A 321 14.88 -4.17 -23.55
C ASN A 321 15.67 -2.96 -23.04
N PHE A 322 16.43 -3.11 -21.96
CA PHE A 322 17.19 -2.05 -21.29
C PHE A 322 18.71 -2.26 -21.44
N LYS A 323 19.47 -1.16 -21.42
CA LYS A 323 20.94 -1.22 -21.36
C LYS A 323 21.39 -2.03 -20.16
N ALA A 324 22.51 -2.74 -20.30
CA ALA A 324 23.01 -3.68 -19.27
C ALA A 324 23.10 -3.07 -17.86
N GLU A 325 23.52 -1.81 -17.77
CA GLU A 325 23.68 -1.06 -16.52
C GLU A 325 22.36 -0.76 -15.79
N TYR A 326 21.20 -0.78 -16.50
CA TYR A 326 19.87 -0.48 -15.95
C TYR A 326 19.01 -1.73 -15.74
N ARG A 327 19.52 -2.94 -15.99
CA ARG A 327 18.77 -4.20 -15.89
C ARG A 327 18.47 -4.56 -14.42
N SER A 328 17.38 -4.02 -13.89
CA SER A 328 16.89 -4.34 -12.56
C SER A 328 15.90 -5.51 -12.57
N SER A 329 15.80 -6.22 -11.44
CA SER A 329 14.71 -7.17 -11.18
C SER A 329 13.46 -6.50 -10.66
N GLU A 330 13.53 -5.23 -10.28
CA GLU A 330 12.40 -4.47 -9.75
C GLU A 330 11.77 -3.61 -10.83
N THR A 331 10.46 -3.71 -10.99
CA THR A 331 9.70 -3.04 -12.04
C THR A 331 9.78 -1.51 -11.91
N ALA A 332 9.71 -0.98 -10.67
CA ALA A 332 9.78 0.46 -10.42
C ALA A 332 11.10 1.09 -10.94
N ASP A 333 12.22 0.35 -10.86
CA ASP A 333 13.52 0.82 -11.37
C ASP A 333 13.49 1.00 -12.90
N LEU A 334 12.91 0.03 -13.63
CA LEU A 334 12.78 0.08 -15.07
C LEU A 334 11.83 1.18 -15.54
N PHE A 335 10.74 1.40 -14.80
CA PHE A 335 9.85 2.54 -15.06
C PHE A 335 10.56 3.88 -14.86
N MET A 336 11.43 4.02 -13.88
CA MET A 336 12.22 5.26 -13.73
C MET A 336 13.10 5.51 -14.97
N VAL A 337 13.69 4.46 -15.54
CA VAL A 337 14.45 4.59 -16.81
C VAL A 337 13.56 5.01 -17.97
N LEU A 338 12.37 4.41 -18.08
CA LEU A 338 11.37 4.76 -19.10
C LEU A 338 10.94 6.22 -18.97
N ILE A 339 10.64 6.68 -17.74
CA ILE A 339 10.25 8.07 -17.46
C ILE A 339 11.32 9.05 -17.94
N MET A 340 12.58 8.81 -17.57
CA MET A 340 13.71 9.63 -18.04
C MET A 340 13.84 9.65 -19.58
N GLN A 341 13.44 8.58 -20.25
CA GLN A 341 13.48 8.48 -21.71
C GLN A 341 12.33 9.21 -22.39
N ARG A 342 11.15 9.18 -21.78
CA ARG A 342 9.90 9.74 -22.32
C ARG A 342 9.67 11.20 -21.95
N LEU A 343 10.44 11.78 -21.02
CA LEU A 343 10.31 13.18 -20.62
C LEU A 343 10.92 14.10 -21.67
N ALA A 344 10.14 15.06 -22.16
CA ALA A 344 10.59 16.08 -23.11
C ALA A 344 11.68 16.98 -22.49
N GLU A 345 12.41 17.71 -23.31
CA GLU A 345 13.28 18.81 -22.88
C GLU A 345 12.42 19.85 -22.18
N ASP A 346 12.90 20.43 -21.08
CA ASP A 346 12.15 21.29 -20.16
C ASP A 346 10.90 20.63 -19.53
N GLY A 347 10.70 19.35 -19.76
CA GLY A 347 9.64 18.59 -19.13
C GLY A 347 9.89 18.33 -17.64
N ARG A 348 8.83 17.97 -16.90
CA ARG A 348 8.88 17.72 -15.45
C ARG A 348 8.12 16.47 -15.03
N ALA A 349 8.61 15.82 -14.00
CA ALA A 349 8.02 14.58 -13.52
C ALA A 349 7.81 14.56 -12.01
N GLY A 350 6.74 13.90 -11.57
CA GLY A 350 6.42 13.57 -10.18
C GLY A 350 6.10 12.08 -10.05
N VAL A 351 6.99 11.32 -9.43
CA VAL A 351 6.93 9.85 -9.45
C VAL A 351 6.90 9.30 -8.04
N ILE A 352 5.92 8.43 -7.76
CA ILE A 352 5.85 7.73 -6.48
C ILE A 352 6.78 6.52 -6.53
N VAL A 353 7.64 6.39 -5.53
CA VAL A 353 8.58 5.26 -5.39
C VAL A 353 8.55 4.67 -3.99
N PRO A 354 8.78 3.36 -3.82
CA PRO A 354 8.92 2.75 -2.50
C PRO A 354 10.25 3.15 -1.84
N ASP A 355 10.32 3.06 -0.51
CA ASP A 355 11.56 3.30 0.24
C ASP A 355 12.75 2.50 -0.30
N GLY A 356 12.51 1.27 -0.78
CA GLY A 356 13.52 0.41 -1.38
C GLY A 356 14.27 1.04 -2.57
N PHE A 357 13.64 1.96 -3.29
CA PHE A 357 14.30 2.74 -4.33
C PHE A 357 15.28 3.77 -3.72
N LEU A 358 14.91 4.42 -2.62
CA LEU A 358 15.72 5.48 -2.02
C LEU A 358 17.02 4.95 -1.42
N PHE A 359 16.97 3.89 -0.60
CA PHE A 359 18.15 3.38 0.09
C PHE A 359 18.97 2.37 -0.72
N GLY A 360 18.43 1.77 -1.79
CA GLY A 360 19.20 0.85 -2.64
C GLY A 360 20.38 1.55 -3.31
N THR A 361 21.60 1.03 -3.08
CA THR A 361 22.85 1.64 -3.59
C THR A 361 23.68 0.67 -4.42
N ASP A 362 23.09 -0.40 -4.91
CA ASP A 362 23.73 -1.47 -5.69
C ASP A 362 23.28 -1.51 -7.16
N GLY A 363 24.13 -2.04 -8.01
CA GLY A 363 23.86 -2.40 -9.39
C GLY A 363 23.05 -1.36 -10.18
N ALA A 364 21.92 -1.79 -10.73
CA ALA A 364 21.08 -0.96 -11.61
C ALA A 364 20.50 0.27 -10.88
N LYS A 365 20.11 0.16 -9.60
CA LYS A 365 19.59 1.30 -8.82
C LYS A 365 20.59 2.44 -8.72
N LEU A 366 21.86 2.10 -8.47
CA LEU A 366 22.93 3.09 -8.40
C LEU A 366 23.13 3.78 -9.76
N ALA A 367 23.14 3.02 -10.87
CA ALA A 367 23.29 3.57 -12.21
C ALA A 367 22.12 4.50 -12.57
N ILE A 368 20.90 4.11 -12.23
CA ILE A 368 19.68 4.93 -12.46
C ILE A 368 19.75 6.24 -11.68
N LYS A 369 20.08 6.20 -10.39
CA LYS A 369 20.21 7.41 -9.57
C LYS A 369 21.32 8.32 -10.07
N LYS A 370 22.48 7.78 -10.44
CA LYS A 370 23.56 8.57 -11.07
C LYS A 370 23.07 9.29 -12.31
N ARG A 371 22.33 8.60 -13.19
CA ARG A 371 21.75 9.20 -14.38
C ARG A 371 20.78 10.33 -14.02
N MET A 372 19.88 10.10 -13.04
CA MET A 372 18.91 11.10 -12.58
C MET A 372 19.59 12.40 -12.16
N PHE A 373 20.66 12.35 -11.37
CA PHE A 373 21.34 13.55 -10.87
C PHE A 373 22.24 14.23 -11.92
N LYS A 374 22.78 13.45 -12.88
CA LYS A 374 23.68 13.96 -13.91
C LYS A 374 22.96 14.55 -15.11
N GLU A 375 21.82 13.96 -15.50
CA GLU A 375 21.09 14.34 -16.70
C GLU A 375 19.82 15.15 -16.39
N PHE A 376 19.31 15.11 -15.14
CA PHE A 376 18.09 15.77 -14.72
C PHE A 376 18.30 16.61 -13.46
N ASN A 377 17.43 17.60 -13.23
CA ASN A 377 17.38 18.37 -12.00
C ASN A 377 16.44 17.71 -10.99
N VAL A 378 16.97 16.87 -10.11
CA VAL A 378 16.22 16.24 -9.01
C VAL A 378 16.10 17.25 -7.85
N HIS A 379 15.03 18.02 -7.83
CA HIS A 379 14.92 19.16 -6.93
C HIS A 379 14.18 18.91 -5.62
N THR A 380 13.31 17.91 -5.54
CA THR A 380 12.52 17.67 -4.31
C THR A 380 12.14 16.20 -4.16
N ILE A 381 12.31 15.69 -2.94
CA ILE A 381 11.82 14.37 -2.53
C ILE A 381 10.90 14.57 -1.31
N VAL A 382 9.66 14.10 -1.41
CA VAL A 382 8.68 14.18 -0.33
C VAL A 382 8.38 12.78 0.18
N ARG A 383 8.68 12.51 1.46
CA ARG A 383 8.27 11.27 2.13
C ARG A 383 6.81 11.37 2.51
N LEU A 384 6.01 10.40 2.07
CA LEU A 384 4.62 10.28 2.47
C LEU A 384 4.49 9.58 3.83
N PRO A 385 3.48 9.94 4.64
CA PRO A 385 3.23 9.26 5.90
C PRO A 385 2.84 7.81 5.65
N GLY A 386 3.13 6.94 6.60
CA GLY A 386 2.73 5.53 6.55
C GLY A 386 1.22 5.38 6.38
N SER A 387 0.76 4.24 5.85
CA SER A 387 -0.64 3.87 5.64
C SER A 387 -1.43 4.67 4.58
N VAL A 388 -0.82 5.56 3.80
CA VAL A 388 -1.51 6.29 2.72
C VAL A 388 -2.20 5.35 1.72
N PHE A 389 -1.57 4.22 1.42
CA PHE A 389 -2.08 3.18 0.53
C PHE A 389 -2.77 2.02 1.27
N SER A 390 -3.07 2.17 2.56
CA SER A 390 -3.78 1.16 3.34
C SER A 390 -5.24 1.05 2.88
N PRO A 391 -5.87 -0.15 2.88
CA PRO A 391 -5.36 -1.43 3.38
C PRO A 391 -4.53 -2.24 2.37
N TYR A 392 -4.37 -1.77 1.13
CA TYR A 392 -3.66 -2.52 0.09
C TYR A 392 -2.19 -2.82 0.48
N THR A 393 -1.44 -1.80 0.88
CA THR A 393 -0.05 -1.93 1.30
C THR A 393 0.32 -0.99 2.44
N GLY A 394 1.17 -1.46 3.35
CA GLY A 394 1.82 -0.65 4.38
C GLY A 394 3.23 -0.18 3.99
N ILE A 395 3.63 -0.35 2.72
CA ILE A 395 4.95 0.07 2.24
C ILE A 395 5.03 1.59 2.32
N ALA A 396 6.09 2.09 2.98
CA ALA A 396 6.40 3.51 2.98
C ALA A 396 6.80 3.97 1.58
N THR A 397 6.29 5.11 1.16
CA THR A 397 6.46 5.63 -0.19
C THR A 397 6.92 7.07 -0.17
N ASN A 398 7.55 7.47 -1.27
CA ASN A 398 8.08 8.80 -1.45
C ASN A 398 7.71 9.31 -2.84
N ILE A 399 7.65 10.63 -3.00
CA ILE A 399 7.46 11.27 -4.30
C ILE A 399 8.77 11.94 -4.68
N ILE A 400 9.29 11.61 -5.86
CA ILE A 400 10.46 12.27 -6.43
C ILE A 400 9.98 13.23 -7.51
N PHE A 401 10.35 14.52 -7.38
CA PHE A 401 10.10 15.55 -8.39
C PHE A 401 11.42 15.93 -9.07
N PHE A 402 11.43 15.93 -10.39
CA PHE A 402 12.60 16.30 -11.20
C PHE A 402 12.20 16.87 -12.56
N ASN A 403 13.07 17.71 -13.12
CA ASN A 403 12.91 18.34 -14.42
C ASN A 403 14.00 17.87 -15.39
N ASN A 404 13.65 17.78 -16.67
CA ASN A 404 14.62 17.49 -17.74
C ASN A 404 15.31 18.80 -18.21
N GLU A 405 16.01 19.43 -17.30
CA GLU A 405 16.78 20.66 -17.52
C GLU A 405 18.02 20.68 -16.63
N LYS A 406 18.97 21.54 -16.95
CA LYS A 406 20.07 21.84 -16.05
C LYS A 406 19.66 23.01 -15.12
N ALA A 407 19.69 22.77 -13.82
CA ALA A 407 19.35 23.80 -12.85
C ALA A 407 20.41 24.91 -12.81
N ASP A 408 19.98 26.16 -12.56
CA ASP A 408 20.87 27.26 -12.32
C ASP A 408 21.76 26.98 -11.10
N GLY A 409 23.08 27.15 -11.28
CA GLY A 409 24.06 26.89 -10.24
C GLY A 409 24.34 25.39 -9.99
N ALA A 410 23.93 24.51 -10.90
CA ALA A 410 24.32 23.11 -10.85
C ALA A 410 25.84 22.95 -11.05
N PRO A 411 26.54 22.16 -10.20
CA PRO A 411 27.97 21.96 -10.32
C PRO A 411 28.33 21.15 -11.58
N ASP A 412 29.62 21.17 -11.95
CA ASP A 412 30.11 20.48 -13.14
C ASP A 412 29.82 18.96 -13.00
N GLY A 413 29.28 18.39 -14.08
CA GLY A 413 28.92 16.97 -14.16
C GLY A 413 27.55 16.62 -13.61
N PHE A 414 26.77 17.62 -13.13
CA PHE A 414 25.40 17.46 -12.66
C PHE A 414 24.46 18.46 -13.35
N ASN A 415 23.21 18.04 -13.56
CA ASN A 415 22.10 18.93 -13.89
C ASN A 415 21.31 19.35 -12.63
N THR A 416 21.47 18.62 -11.53
CA THR A 416 20.89 18.97 -10.22
C THR A 416 21.76 20.01 -9.50
N ALA A 417 21.18 21.11 -9.04
CA ALA A 417 21.87 22.10 -8.22
C ALA A 417 21.82 21.73 -6.73
N LYS A 418 20.66 21.37 -6.25
CA LYS A 418 20.39 20.94 -4.87
C LYS A 418 19.09 20.16 -4.80
N THR A 419 19.01 19.21 -3.87
CA THR A 419 17.79 18.42 -3.62
C THR A 419 17.25 18.69 -2.24
N TRP A 420 15.99 19.07 -2.17
CA TRP A 420 15.25 19.21 -0.94
C TRP A 420 14.54 17.93 -0.56
N PHE A 421 14.63 17.56 0.70
CA PHE A 421 13.94 16.43 1.32
C PHE A 421 12.93 16.96 2.30
N TYR A 422 11.69 16.54 2.20
CA TYR A 422 10.58 16.94 3.07
C TYR A 422 9.86 15.70 3.60
N ARG A 423 9.65 15.62 4.91
CA ARG A 423 8.84 14.60 5.55
C ARG A 423 7.43 15.15 5.81
N LEU A 424 6.42 14.55 5.17
CA LEU A 424 5.03 14.84 5.46
C LEU A 424 4.56 13.95 6.61
N ASP A 425 4.26 14.57 7.74
CA ASP A 425 3.77 13.87 8.92
C ASP A 425 2.27 13.59 8.84
N LYS A 426 1.78 12.61 9.62
CA LYS A 426 0.34 12.38 9.76
C LYS A 426 -0.32 13.58 10.42
N PRO A 427 -1.55 13.94 10.02
CA PRO A 427 -2.29 14.99 10.70
C PRO A 427 -2.57 14.64 12.16
N GLU A 428 -2.70 15.64 12.99
CA GLU A 428 -3.06 15.46 14.41
C GLU A 428 -4.34 14.61 14.54
N GLY A 429 -4.33 13.65 15.45
CA GLY A 429 -5.43 12.69 15.66
C GLY A 429 -5.52 11.54 14.64
N TYR A 430 -4.55 11.40 13.74
CA TYR A 430 -4.46 10.28 12.80
C TYR A 430 -3.40 9.27 13.23
N ILE A 431 -3.81 8.11 13.74
CA ILE A 431 -2.89 6.98 13.98
C ILE A 431 -2.52 6.36 12.63
N ASN A 432 -3.53 6.07 11.78
CA ASN A 432 -3.36 5.56 10.43
C ASN A 432 -4.46 6.11 9.52
N PHE A 433 -4.13 6.26 8.23
CA PHE A 433 -5.16 6.42 7.20
C PHE A 433 -5.90 5.11 6.99
N SER A 434 -7.19 5.21 6.63
CA SER A 434 -8.06 4.06 6.39
C SER A 434 -9.17 4.43 5.40
N LYS A 435 -9.98 3.46 4.99
CA LYS A 435 -11.15 3.72 4.13
C LYS A 435 -12.13 4.73 4.75
N THR A 436 -12.29 4.72 6.08
CA THR A 436 -13.17 5.63 6.82
C THR A 436 -12.51 6.95 7.23
N LYS A 437 -11.18 6.98 7.30
CA LYS A 437 -10.35 8.15 7.55
C LYS A 437 -9.27 8.27 6.46
N PRO A 438 -9.63 8.56 5.20
CA PRO A 438 -8.69 8.63 4.09
C PRO A 438 -7.81 9.88 4.20
N MET A 439 -6.69 9.85 3.47
CA MET A 439 -5.91 11.06 3.22
C MET A 439 -6.72 12.04 2.38
N LEU A 440 -6.71 13.32 2.76
CA LEU A 440 -7.38 14.42 2.06
C LEU A 440 -6.35 15.38 1.48
N LEU A 441 -6.70 16.12 0.42
CA LEU A 441 -5.78 17.07 -0.23
C LEU A 441 -5.26 18.13 0.75
N GLN A 442 -6.09 18.62 1.66
CA GLN A 442 -5.68 19.58 2.70
C GLN A 442 -4.56 19.07 3.62
N HIS A 443 -4.35 17.77 3.73
CA HIS A 443 -3.23 17.23 4.53
C HIS A 443 -1.87 17.50 3.88
N PHE A 444 -1.84 17.92 2.61
CA PHE A 444 -0.65 18.37 1.91
C PHE A 444 -0.38 19.87 2.07
N ASP A 445 -1.28 20.67 2.67
CA ASP A 445 -1.11 22.12 2.80
C ASP A 445 0.23 22.49 3.43
N PRO A 446 0.76 21.81 4.47
CA PRO A 446 2.06 22.15 5.03
C PRO A 446 3.22 22.02 4.04
N VAL A 447 3.20 21.03 3.14
CA VAL A 447 4.25 20.89 2.12
C VAL A 447 4.03 21.87 0.98
N VAL A 448 2.77 22.21 0.63
CA VAL A 448 2.45 23.22 -0.40
C VAL A 448 2.91 24.61 0.04
N GLU A 449 2.68 24.99 1.29
CA GLU A 449 3.15 26.25 1.85
C GLU A 449 4.69 26.32 1.88
N TRP A 450 5.33 25.25 2.34
CA TRP A 450 6.79 25.14 2.34
C TRP A 450 7.39 25.18 0.94
N TRP A 451 6.72 24.61 -0.07
CA TRP A 451 7.22 24.49 -1.44
C TRP A 451 7.61 25.84 -2.08
N ASN A 452 6.84 26.87 -1.81
CA ASN A 452 7.09 28.22 -2.37
C ASN A 452 8.21 28.98 -1.65
N ASN A 453 8.55 28.59 -0.42
CA ASN A 453 9.63 29.20 0.36
C ASN A 453 10.38 28.11 1.15
N ARG A 454 11.16 27.32 0.42
CA ARG A 454 11.85 26.15 0.95
C ARG A 454 12.92 26.53 1.95
N VAL A 455 12.74 26.14 3.20
CA VAL A 455 13.66 26.37 4.32
C VAL A 455 13.89 25.07 5.08
N VAL A 456 14.99 25.00 5.81
CA VAL A 456 15.26 23.90 6.74
C VAL A 456 14.24 23.98 7.88
N LEU A 457 13.59 22.88 8.20
CA LEU A 457 12.58 22.78 9.28
C LEU A 457 13.05 21.78 10.34
N GLU A 458 12.73 22.07 11.60
CA GLU A 458 13.02 21.21 12.76
C GLU A 458 14.50 20.76 12.79
N ASN A 459 15.45 21.71 12.62
CA ASN A 459 16.89 21.44 12.56
C ASN A 459 17.28 20.34 11.55
N GLY A 460 16.53 20.22 10.46
CA GLY A 460 16.75 19.20 9.41
C GLY A 460 15.98 17.90 9.60
N GLU A 461 15.24 17.74 10.69
CA GLU A 461 14.45 16.52 10.94
C GLU A 461 13.21 16.42 10.03
N LYS A 462 12.59 17.56 9.68
CA LYS A 462 11.40 17.59 8.83
C LYS A 462 11.69 18.01 7.40
N ALA A 463 12.54 18.99 7.20
CA ALA A 463 12.96 19.42 5.86
C ALA A 463 14.43 19.83 5.85
N GLN A 464 15.19 19.31 4.88
CA GLN A 464 16.63 19.56 4.72
C GLN A 464 17.02 19.56 3.23
N CYS A 465 18.14 20.23 2.92
CA CYS A 465 18.68 20.36 1.57
C CYS A 465 20.07 19.73 1.50
N PHE A 466 20.37 19.04 0.40
CA PHE A 466 21.66 18.43 0.12
C PHE A 466 22.16 18.81 -1.27
N SER A 467 23.47 18.97 -1.41
CA SER A 467 24.11 19.14 -2.71
C SER A 467 24.27 17.80 -3.45
N PRO A 468 24.33 17.77 -4.79
CA PRO A 468 24.50 16.53 -5.54
C PRO A 468 25.85 15.84 -5.24
N GLU A 469 26.92 16.59 -4.93
CA GLU A 469 28.20 16.02 -4.51
C GLU A 469 28.08 15.35 -3.14
N GLY A 470 27.33 15.93 -2.20
CA GLY A 470 27.06 15.32 -0.91
C GLY A 470 26.28 14.00 -1.05
N ILE A 471 25.30 13.96 -1.97
CA ILE A 471 24.54 12.75 -2.30
C ILE A 471 25.43 11.71 -2.99
N GLU A 472 26.32 12.12 -3.91
CA GLU A 472 27.29 11.22 -4.55
C GLU A 472 28.29 10.65 -3.51
N ALA A 473 28.83 11.49 -2.62
CA ALA A 473 29.70 11.06 -1.52
C ALA A 473 28.99 10.06 -0.57
N GLY A 474 27.68 10.20 -0.37
CA GLY A 474 26.82 9.25 0.35
C GLY A 474 26.43 8.01 -0.46
N GLY A 475 27.01 7.78 -1.65
CA GLY A 475 26.74 6.62 -2.50
C GLY A 475 25.36 6.64 -3.14
N TYR A 476 24.78 7.82 -3.34
CA TYR A 476 23.41 8.01 -3.85
C TYR A 476 22.33 7.32 -2.99
N ASN A 477 22.57 7.21 -1.69
CA ASN A 477 21.50 6.90 -0.75
C ASN A 477 20.59 8.13 -0.63
N LEU A 478 19.34 8.00 -1.06
CA LEU A 478 18.32 9.06 -1.03
C LEU A 478 17.37 8.93 0.17
N ASP A 479 17.63 8.02 1.10
CA ASP A 479 16.87 7.89 2.34
C ASP A 479 17.33 8.94 3.37
N LEU A 480 17.13 10.20 3.03
CA LEU A 480 17.55 11.36 3.79
C LEU A 480 16.37 12.15 4.42
N CYS A 481 15.13 11.80 4.04
CA CYS A 481 13.94 12.22 4.78
C CYS A 481 13.86 11.41 6.06
N LYS A 482 14.22 12.00 7.20
CA LYS A 482 14.06 11.31 8.48
C LYS A 482 12.68 10.67 8.64
N TYR A 483 12.59 9.60 9.39
CA TYR A 483 11.28 9.03 9.74
C TYR A 483 10.65 9.89 10.83
N PRO A 484 9.31 10.01 10.88
CA PRO A 484 8.67 10.59 12.05
C PRO A 484 9.22 9.83 13.26
N LYS A 485 9.69 10.54 14.26
CA LYS A 485 9.79 9.97 15.59
C LYS A 485 8.33 9.73 16.02
N GLU A 486 7.73 8.63 15.55
CA GLU A 486 6.58 8.06 16.23
C GLU A 486 7.14 7.57 17.57
N GLU A 487 7.35 8.49 18.49
CA GLU A 487 7.22 8.12 19.88
C GLU A 487 5.76 7.65 19.98
N GLU A 488 5.54 6.34 19.86
CA GLU A 488 4.38 5.76 20.46
C GLU A 488 4.45 6.25 21.91
N ILE A 489 3.67 7.26 22.24
CA ILE A 489 3.58 7.78 23.61
C ILE A 489 3.06 6.61 24.41
N ILE A 490 3.97 5.81 24.95
CA ILE A 490 3.62 4.70 25.82
C ILE A 490 3.24 5.32 27.12
N LEU A 491 1.95 5.43 27.27
CA LEU A 491 1.33 5.92 28.48
C LEU A 491 1.75 5.04 29.65
N THR A 492 1.91 5.61 30.82
CA THR A 492 2.08 4.82 32.05
C THR A 492 0.85 3.92 32.23
N PRO A 493 0.96 2.81 33.00
CA PRO A 493 -0.19 1.94 33.27
C PRO A 493 -1.42 2.70 33.76
N LYS A 494 -1.22 3.71 34.61
CA LYS A 494 -2.28 4.59 35.11
C LYS A 494 -2.92 5.38 33.96
N GLN A 495 -2.13 6.07 33.16
CA GLN A 495 -2.63 6.85 32.00
C GLN A 495 -3.36 5.97 30.99
N THR A 496 -2.86 4.75 30.73
CA THR A 496 -3.51 3.77 29.86
C THR A 496 -4.89 3.39 30.40
N MET A 497 -4.98 3.21 31.69
CA MET A 497 -6.27 2.90 32.35
C MET A 497 -7.21 4.10 32.34
N ASP A 498 -6.72 5.29 32.63
CA ASP A 498 -7.51 6.53 32.64
C ASP A 498 -8.07 6.80 31.23
N GLU A 499 -7.26 6.63 30.15
CA GLU A 499 -7.70 6.77 28.77
C GLU A 499 -8.76 5.72 28.39
N TYR A 500 -8.56 4.45 28.82
CA TYR A 500 -9.53 3.40 28.61
C TYR A 500 -10.87 3.70 29.28
N LEU A 501 -10.86 4.14 30.54
CA LEU A 501 -12.07 4.48 31.30
C LEU A 501 -12.81 5.65 30.64
N ALA A 502 -12.11 6.70 30.25
CA ALA A 502 -12.70 7.86 29.57
C ALA A 502 -13.37 7.46 28.22
N LYS A 503 -12.66 6.69 27.36
CA LYS A 503 -13.23 6.19 26.10
C LYS A 503 -14.39 5.23 26.32
N SER A 504 -14.31 4.35 27.33
CA SER A 504 -15.38 3.42 27.66
C SER A 504 -16.64 4.17 28.11
N GLU A 505 -16.50 5.21 28.91
CA GLU A 505 -17.61 6.05 29.34
C GLU A 505 -18.26 6.78 28.16
N GLU A 506 -17.45 7.30 27.22
CA GLU A 506 -17.94 7.92 25.98
C GLU A 506 -18.78 6.92 25.17
N TYR A 507 -18.29 5.70 24.93
CA TYR A 507 -19.00 4.68 24.18
C TYR A 507 -20.26 4.19 24.93
N TYR A 508 -20.21 4.04 26.25
CA TYR A 508 -21.41 3.72 27.06
C TYR A 508 -22.48 4.81 26.94
N ASN A 509 -22.10 6.08 26.94
CA ASN A 509 -23.04 7.18 26.75
C ASN A 509 -23.63 7.21 25.33
N GLN A 510 -22.82 6.94 24.29
CA GLN A 510 -23.29 6.78 22.91
C GLN A 510 -24.29 5.62 22.80
N ILE A 511 -24.01 4.47 23.40
CA ILE A 511 -24.88 3.30 23.46
C ILE A 511 -26.18 3.63 24.19
N ARG A 512 -26.13 4.28 25.34
CA ARG A 512 -27.30 4.69 26.13
C ARG A 512 -28.20 5.64 25.33
N ASN A 513 -27.64 6.64 24.69
CA ASN A 513 -28.37 7.57 23.82
C ASN A 513 -29.03 6.85 22.62
N SER A 514 -28.34 5.85 22.10
CA SER A 514 -28.83 5.04 20.98
C SER A 514 -29.96 4.09 21.38
N PHE A 515 -29.98 3.57 22.61
CA PHE A 515 -31.12 2.84 23.19
C PHE A 515 -32.36 3.73 23.32
N ASN A 516 -32.20 4.98 23.70
CA ASN A 516 -33.31 5.93 23.74
C ASN A 516 -33.83 6.22 22.29
N ASN A 517 -32.97 6.25 21.32
CA ASN A 517 -33.38 6.37 19.91
C ASN A 517 -34.00 5.08 19.34
N LEU A 518 -33.60 3.89 19.83
CA LEU A 518 -34.21 2.60 19.46
C LEU A 518 -35.71 2.53 19.85
N LEU A 519 -36.08 3.10 20.97
CA LEU A 519 -37.48 3.22 21.36
C LEU A 519 -38.27 4.06 20.34
N ASN A 520 -37.63 5.06 19.70
CA ASN A 520 -38.23 5.85 18.64
C ASN A 520 -38.32 5.08 17.31
N VAL A 521 -37.35 4.19 17.01
CA VAL A 521 -37.35 3.30 15.84
C VAL A 521 -38.47 2.24 15.95
N LEU A 522 -38.67 1.64 17.13
CA LEU A 522 -39.73 0.68 17.38
C LEU A 522 -41.11 1.34 17.24
N GLN A 523 -41.20 2.67 17.35
CA GLN A 523 -42.40 3.45 17.06
C GLN A 523 -42.54 3.85 15.57
N GLY A 524 -41.74 3.31 14.65
CA GLY A 524 -41.86 3.52 13.20
C GLY A 524 -41.28 4.81 12.67
N LYS A 525 -40.37 5.48 13.37
CA LYS A 525 -39.88 6.82 13.02
C LYS A 525 -38.49 6.92 12.40
N HIS A 526 -37.68 5.82 12.30
CA HIS A 526 -36.32 5.85 11.76
C HIS A 526 -35.88 4.57 11.02
N GLU A 527 -34.93 4.70 10.09
CA GLU A 527 -34.42 3.62 9.23
C GLU A 527 -33.27 2.77 9.84
N ARG A 528 -33.17 1.50 9.40
CA ARG A 528 -32.18 0.47 9.83
C ARG A 528 -30.72 0.94 9.79
N LYS A 529 -30.34 1.85 8.89
CA LYS A 529 -28.97 2.37 8.75
C LYS A 529 -28.50 3.20 9.95
N GLU A 530 -29.41 3.90 10.60
CA GLU A 530 -29.12 4.73 11.78
C GLU A 530 -28.84 3.85 13.00
N TYR A 531 -29.49 2.69 13.09
CA TYR A 531 -29.23 1.67 14.13
C TYR A 531 -27.82 1.09 14.02
N GLU A 532 -27.36 0.70 12.82
CA GLU A 532 -25.98 0.16 12.62
C GLU A 532 -24.90 1.17 13.04
N LYS A 533 -25.06 2.43 12.71
CA LYS A 533 -24.09 3.50 13.01
C LYS A 533 -24.11 3.91 14.48
N THR A 534 -25.28 3.98 15.10
CA THR A 534 -25.46 4.55 16.44
C THR A 534 -25.38 3.51 17.56
N VAL A 535 -25.66 2.25 17.28
CA VAL A 535 -25.64 1.17 18.29
C VAL A 535 -24.51 0.17 18.04
N LEU A 536 -24.42 -0.42 16.83
CA LEU A 536 -23.46 -1.49 16.59
C LEU A 536 -21.99 -1.01 16.55
N ASN A 537 -21.71 0.18 16.00
CA ASN A 537 -20.33 0.66 15.94
C ASN A 537 -19.75 0.99 17.32
N PRO A 538 -20.42 1.72 18.22
CA PRO A 538 -19.91 1.94 19.57
C PRO A 538 -19.69 0.65 20.36
N TRP A 539 -20.54 -0.38 20.22
CA TRP A 539 -20.33 -1.69 20.82
C TRP A 539 -19.08 -2.41 20.30
N LYS A 540 -18.86 -2.36 18.97
CA LYS A 540 -17.65 -2.93 18.35
C LYS A 540 -16.38 -2.21 18.83
N GLU A 541 -16.41 -0.89 18.87
CA GLU A 541 -15.27 -0.12 19.35
C GLU A 541 -14.98 -0.38 20.83
N LEU A 542 -16.00 -0.44 21.67
CA LEU A 542 -15.85 -0.79 23.10
C LEU A 542 -15.24 -2.20 23.25
N ALA A 543 -15.71 -3.17 22.47
CA ALA A 543 -15.15 -4.52 22.47
C ALA A 543 -13.68 -4.52 22.02
N ASN A 544 -13.32 -3.75 20.98
CA ASN A 544 -11.96 -3.64 20.47
C ASN A 544 -11.00 -3.02 21.50
N ILE A 545 -11.39 -1.90 22.14
CA ILE A 545 -10.54 -1.28 23.15
C ILE A 545 -10.38 -2.18 24.37
N SER A 546 -11.43 -2.89 24.78
CA SER A 546 -11.38 -3.85 25.89
C SER A 546 -10.47 -5.04 25.60
N ALA A 547 -10.56 -5.61 24.38
CA ALA A 547 -9.71 -6.72 23.94
C ALA A 547 -8.22 -6.33 23.85
N SER A 548 -7.91 -5.08 23.50
CA SER A 548 -6.53 -4.59 23.36
C SER A 548 -5.88 -4.11 24.66
N LEU A 549 -6.69 -3.86 25.69
CA LEU A 549 -6.23 -3.26 26.96
C LEU A 549 -5.16 -4.09 27.68
N PRO A 550 -5.30 -5.43 27.86
CA PRO A 550 -4.31 -6.24 28.57
C PRO A 550 -2.91 -6.13 27.94
N GLU A 551 -2.82 -6.21 26.60
CA GLU A 551 -1.55 -6.12 25.91
C GLU A 551 -0.93 -4.72 26.00
N LYS A 552 -1.75 -3.66 25.93
CA LYS A 552 -1.27 -2.29 26.10
C LYS A 552 -0.70 -2.05 27.49
N ILE A 553 -1.36 -2.56 28.53
CA ILE A 553 -0.87 -2.44 29.90
C ILE A 553 0.43 -3.23 30.07
N LYS A 554 0.54 -4.46 29.54
CA LYS A 554 1.77 -5.26 29.60
C LYS A 554 2.94 -4.54 28.93
N LYS A 555 2.75 -3.96 27.75
CA LYS A 555 3.76 -3.14 27.06
C LYS A 555 4.18 -1.92 27.87
N SER A 556 3.22 -1.24 28.49
CA SER A 556 3.47 -0.09 29.37
C SER A 556 4.29 -0.49 30.61
N ILE A 557 3.99 -1.65 31.25
CA ILE A 557 4.74 -2.17 32.40
C ILE A 557 6.20 -2.46 32.00
N ILE A 558 6.44 -3.12 30.86
CA ILE A 558 7.81 -3.38 30.37
C ILE A 558 8.55 -2.05 30.14
N GLN A 559 7.88 -1.05 29.56
CA GLN A 559 8.50 0.25 29.30
C GLN A 559 8.88 0.98 30.60
N GLU A 560 8.04 0.95 31.61
CA GLU A 560 8.35 1.54 32.91
C GLU A 560 9.45 0.74 33.64
N ALA A 561 9.49 -0.57 33.43
CA ALA A 561 10.53 -1.43 33.99
C ALA A 561 11.94 -1.06 33.52
N ILE A 562 12.12 -0.87 32.18
CA ILE A 562 13.42 -0.51 31.63
C ILE A 562 13.85 0.93 31.92
N ARG A 563 12.93 1.77 32.38
CA ARG A 563 13.19 3.14 32.87
C ARG A 563 13.50 3.20 34.36
N GLY A 564 13.36 2.09 35.08
CA GLY A 564 13.56 2.05 36.52
C GLY A 564 12.37 2.58 37.33
N ASN A 565 11.17 2.70 36.73
CA ASN A 565 9.99 3.30 37.38
C ASN A 565 9.08 2.31 38.13
N LEU A 566 9.46 1.04 38.26
CA LEU A 566 8.66 0.03 38.98
C LEU A 566 8.84 0.05 40.51
N GLY A 567 9.66 0.95 41.03
CA GLY A 567 9.92 1.03 42.48
C GLY A 567 10.67 -0.19 43.02
N THR A 568 11.64 -0.69 42.26
CA THR A 568 12.45 -1.88 42.58
C THR A 568 13.84 -1.52 43.10
N GLN A 569 14.21 -0.23 43.19
CA GLN A 569 15.50 0.25 43.66
C GLN A 569 15.70 -0.10 45.14
N ASP A 570 16.92 -0.50 45.51
CA ASP A 570 17.41 -0.66 46.88
C ASP A 570 18.79 0.02 47.00
N SER A 571 18.93 0.90 47.95
CA SER A 571 20.19 1.62 48.20
C SER A 571 21.34 0.70 48.65
N ASN A 572 21.05 -0.54 49.09
CA ASN A 572 22.03 -1.54 49.49
C ASN A 572 22.51 -2.37 48.31
N ASP A 573 21.94 -2.24 47.15
CA ASP A 573 22.39 -2.99 45.96
C ASP A 573 23.80 -2.58 45.56
N GLU A 574 24.59 -3.56 45.10
CA GLU A 574 25.85 -3.30 44.44
C GLU A 574 25.59 -2.54 43.12
N PRO A 575 26.13 -1.33 42.93
CA PRO A 575 25.82 -0.49 41.75
C PRO A 575 26.16 -1.19 40.43
N ALA A 576 25.45 -0.87 39.36
CA ALA A 576 25.70 -1.41 38.01
C ALA A 576 27.13 -1.20 37.51
N SER A 577 27.83 -0.15 37.96
CA SER A 577 29.24 0.07 37.67
C SER A 577 30.14 -1.08 38.07
N VAL A 578 29.86 -1.70 39.24
CA VAL A 578 30.60 -2.89 39.71
C VAL A 578 30.28 -4.11 38.85
N LEU A 579 29.02 -4.28 38.44
CA LEU A 579 28.64 -5.34 37.49
C LEU A 579 29.39 -5.17 36.14
N LEU A 580 29.49 -3.93 35.62
CA LEU A 580 30.29 -3.66 34.42
C LEU A 580 31.76 -4.04 34.60
N GLU A 581 32.38 -3.78 35.74
CA GLU A 581 33.75 -4.18 36.02
C GLU A 581 33.90 -5.71 36.03
N LYS A 582 32.97 -6.43 36.61
CA LYS A 582 32.92 -7.89 36.60
C LYS A 582 32.83 -8.44 35.18
N ILE A 583 31.93 -7.88 34.34
CA ILE A 583 31.81 -8.23 32.93
C ILE A 583 33.13 -7.97 32.16
N ARG A 584 33.80 -6.84 32.42
CA ARG A 584 35.09 -6.50 31.81
C ARG A 584 36.19 -7.49 32.22
N ALA A 585 36.19 -7.93 33.51
CA ALA A 585 37.13 -8.93 34.00
C ALA A 585 36.90 -10.29 33.36
N GLU A 586 35.68 -10.75 33.23
CA GLU A 586 35.31 -11.98 32.57
C GLU A 586 35.74 -11.96 31.07
N LYS A 587 35.45 -10.87 30.35
CA LYS A 587 35.88 -10.70 28.96
C LYS A 587 37.40 -10.74 28.81
N LYS A 588 38.16 -10.17 29.74
CA LYS A 588 39.63 -10.25 29.74
C LYS A 588 40.11 -11.70 29.84
N GLU A 589 39.47 -12.51 30.67
CA GLU A 589 39.80 -13.94 30.79
C GLU A 589 39.41 -14.71 29.51
N LEU A 590 38.27 -14.40 28.88
CA LEU A 590 37.87 -15.02 27.63
C LEU A 590 38.82 -14.64 26.46
N VAL A 591 39.35 -13.43 26.45
CA VAL A 591 40.38 -13.02 25.48
C VAL A 591 41.68 -13.77 25.71
N LYS A 592 42.13 -13.96 26.99
CA LYS A 592 43.31 -14.79 27.31
C LYS A 592 43.14 -16.24 26.85
N LYS A 593 41.94 -16.79 26.97
CA LYS A 593 41.59 -18.15 26.49
C LYS A 593 41.40 -18.22 24.97
N GLY A 594 41.51 -17.11 24.22
CA GLY A 594 41.33 -17.08 22.77
C GLY A 594 39.90 -17.21 22.29
N VAL A 595 38.91 -17.08 23.19
CA VAL A 595 37.47 -17.15 22.86
C VAL A 595 36.96 -15.84 22.28
N LEU A 596 37.47 -14.70 22.79
CA LEU A 596 37.16 -13.35 22.31
C LEU A 596 38.40 -12.68 21.74
N LYS A 597 38.20 -11.70 20.86
CA LYS A 597 39.29 -10.88 20.29
C LYS A 597 39.58 -9.67 21.19
N LYS A 598 40.80 -9.13 21.12
CA LYS A 598 41.18 -7.94 21.90
C LYS A 598 40.26 -6.74 21.67
N LYS A 599 39.70 -6.56 20.46
CA LYS A 599 38.74 -5.49 20.16
C LYS A 599 37.44 -5.59 20.96
N ASP A 600 37.04 -6.79 21.38
CA ASP A 600 35.80 -7.06 22.11
C ASP A 600 35.88 -6.67 23.59
N LEU A 601 37.08 -6.19 24.04
CA LEU A 601 37.28 -5.60 25.38
C LEU A 601 36.88 -4.12 25.46
N TYR A 602 36.86 -3.42 24.30
CA TYR A 602 36.63 -1.99 24.29
C TYR A 602 35.15 -1.73 24.27
N GLU A 603 34.66 -1.09 25.34
CA GLU A 603 33.32 -0.53 25.40
C GLU A 603 33.33 0.86 24.76
N THR A 604 32.41 1.13 23.86
CA THR A 604 32.13 2.49 23.38
C THR A 604 31.14 3.08 24.35
N PRO A 605 31.49 4.15 25.08
CA PRO A 605 30.56 4.80 25.99
C PRO A 605 29.39 5.38 25.22
N ILE A 606 28.27 5.54 25.90
CA ILE A 606 27.11 6.29 25.42
C ILE A 606 27.25 7.69 25.99
N GLU A 607 27.31 8.71 25.14
CA GLU A 607 27.39 10.10 25.54
C GLU A 607 26.04 10.58 26.11
N GLU A 608 26.03 11.56 27.02
CA GLU A 608 24.79 12.07 27.63
C GLU A 608 23.72 12.49 26.60
N GLU A 609 24.16 12.98 25.45
CA GLU A 609 23.29 13.38 24.34
C GLU A 609 22.66 12.21 23.58
N GLU A 610 23.25 11.02 23.72
CA GLU A 610 22.78 9.76 23.10
C GLU A 610 21.87 8.95 24.04
N GLU A 611 21.71 9.36 25.30
CA GLU A 611 20.86 8.67 26.28
C GLU A 611 19.37 8.81 25.92
N PRO A 612 18.67 7.68 25.66
CA PRO A 612 17.28 7.76 25.17
C PRO A 612 16.30 8.30 26.21
N PHE A 613 16.57 8.07 27.49
CA PHE A 613 15.76 8.50 28.64
C PHE A 613 16.58 8.46 29.93
N LYS A 614 16.08 9.12 30.97
CA LYS A 614 16.73 9.10 32.27
C LYS A 614 16.58 7.75 32.96
N ILE A 615 17.64 7.27 33.55
CA ILE A 615 17.68 6.05 34.36
C ILE A 615 18.08 6.37 35.82
N PRO A 616 17.81 5.48 36.82
CA PRO A 616 18.27 5.67 38.18
C PRO A 616 19.80 5.82 38.30
N GLU A 617 20.28 6.58 39.29
CA GLU A 617 21.71 6.90 39.46
C GLU A 617 22.63 5.67 39.67
N ASN A 618 22.08 4.60 40.24
CA ASN A 618 22.80 3.32 40.44
C ASN A 618 22.82 2.42 39.20
N TRP A 619 22.11 2.80 38.10
CA TRP A 619 22.16 2.11 36.80
C TRP A 619 23.27 2.69 35.92
N LYS A 620 23.61 1.98 34.85
CA LYS A 620 24.54 2.46 33.83
C LYS A 620 24.05 2.14 32.44
N TRP A 621 24.28 3.09 31.50
CA TRP A 621 24.13 2.81 30.09
C TRP A 621 25.31 2.04 29.54
N CYS A 622 25.07 1.07 28.66
CA CYS A 622 26.10 0.43 27.84
C CYS A 622 25.52 0.06 26.46
N LYS A 623 26.36 -0.12 25.45
CA LYS A 623 25.90 -0.60 24.15
C LYS A 623 25.60 -2.10 24.22
N LEU A 624 24.44 -2.51 23.65
CA LEU A 624 24.00 -3.91 23.63
C LEU A 624 25.03 -4.81 22.96
N GLY A 625 25.69 -4.36 21.88
CA GLY A 625 26.75 -5.06 21.18
C GLY A 625 28.01 -5.32 22.03
N TRP A 626 28.19 -4.61 23.15
CA TRP A 626 29.22 -4.91 24.10
C TRP A 626 28.84 -6.12 25.01
N LEU A 627 27.58 -6.36 25.27
CA LEU A 627 27.08 -7.51 26.01
C LEU A 627 26.96 -8.74 25.11
N VAL A 628 26.37 -8.60 23.93
CA VAL A 628 26.13 -9.68 22.97
C VAL A 628 26.48 -9.23 21.54
N ASP A 629 26.82 -10.15 20.65
CA ASP A 629 27.24 -9.83 19.28
C ASP A 629 26.18 -10.26 18.27
N PHE A 630 25.52 -9.27 17.64
CA PHE A 630 24.54 -9.47 16.57
C PHE A 630 25.14 -9.98 15.25
N SER A 631 26.45 -9.87 15.08
CA SER A 631 27.15 -10.35 13.87
C SER A 631 27.62 -11.80 13.98
N LYS A 632 27.61 -12.39 15.18
CA LYS A 632 28.07 -13.76 15.40
C LYS A 632 27.13 -14.76 14.74
N SER A 633 27.62 -15.43 13.70
CA SER A 633 26.86 -16.47 13.00
C SER A 633 27.69 -17.79 13.05
N SER A 634 27.18 -18.78 13.75
CA SER A 634 27.61 -20.17 13.60
C SER A 634 26.43 -20.95 13.03
N SER A 635 26.59 -21.60 11.90
CA SER A 635 25.58 -22.49 11.34
C SER A 635 26.08 -23.93 11.32
N THR A 636 25.16 -24.85 11.51
CA THR A 636 25.36 -26.29 11.42
C THR A 636 24.43 -26.82 10.33
N SER A 637 24.97 -27.65 9.43
CA SER A 637 24.12 -28.31 8.43
C SER A 637 23.06 -29.18 9.11
N SER A 638 21.83 -29.18 8.58
CA SER A 638 20.74 -30.01 9.08
C SER A 638 21.11 -31.50 9.21
N ASP A 639 21.95 -32.02 8.31
CA ASP A 639 22.37 -33.41 8.27
C ASP A 639 23.23 -33.82 9.48
N ASN A 640 23.80 -32.85 10.20
CA ASN A 640 24.66 -33.06 11.37
C ASN A 640 23.93 -32.83 12.71
N ILE A 641 22.62 -32.72 12.70
CA ILE A 641 21.78 -32.49 13.87
C ILE A 641 21.09 -33.78 14.29
N ASP A 642 21.17 -34.10 15.58
CA ASP A 642 20.46 -35.23 16.14
C ASP A 642 18.93 -35.05 15.96
N LEU A 643 18.26 -36.10 15.48
CA LEU A 643 16.85 -36.09 15.19
C LEU A 643 15.95 -35.83 16.40
N ASP A 644 16.41 -36.12 17.62
CA ASP A 644 15.67 -35.85 18.85
C ASP A 644 15.94 -34.45 19.43
N SER A 645 16.85 -33.66 18.83
CA SER A 645 17.14 -32.28 19.26
C SER A 645 15.94 -31.37 19.09
N TRP A 646 15.74 -30.43 20.02
CA TRP A 646 14.75 -29.37 19.89
C TRP A 646 15.06 -28.49 18.68
N LEU A 647 14.08 -28.32 17.82
CA LEU A 647 14.14 -27.38 16.69
C LEU A 647 13.11 -26.28 16.89
N LEU A 648 13.59 -25.03 16.90
CA LEU A 648 12.78 -23.84 17.04
C LEU A 648 12.68 -23.09 15.72
N ASP A 649 11.46 -22.82 15.27
CA ASP A 649 11.19 -21.93 14.13
C ASP A 649 10.47 -20.66 14.58
N LEU A 650 10.41 -19.65 13.70
CA LEU A 650 9.76 -18.36 14.00
C LEU A 650 8.28 -18.51 14.34
N GLU A 651 7.58 -19.43 13.70
CA GLU A 651 6.15 -19.70 13.95
C GLU A 651 5.88 -20.29 15.34
N ASP A 652 6.86 -20.94 15.94
CA ASP A 652 6.74 -21.59 17.25
C ASP A 652 6.75 -20.60 18.43
N ILE A 653 7.12 -19.34 18.19
CA ILE A 653 7.12 -18.26 19.19
C ILE A 653 5.88 -17.38 19.00
N GLU A 654 5.13 -17.19 20.07
CA GLU A 654 3.96 -16.28 20.08
C GLU A 654 4.40 -14.81 19.97
N LYS A 655 3.66 -14.06 19.17
CA LYS A 655 3.87 -12.62 18.99
C LYS A 655 3.63 -11.87 20.30
N ASP A 656 4.47 -10.89 20.64
CA ASP A 656 4.36 -9.94 21.77
C ASP A 656 4.31 -10.57 23.19
N SER A 657 4.32 -11.90 23.34
CA SER A 657 4.09 -12.56 24.64
C SER A 657 5.33 -13.17 25.29
N GLY A 658 6.36 -13.45 24.49
CA GLY A 658 7.53 -14.18 24.97
C GLY A 658 7.25 -15.64 25.33
N ARG A 659 6.17 -16.24 24.80
CA ARG A 659 5.78 -17.64 25.04
C ARG A 659 6.10 -18.54 23.86
N LEU A 660 6.47 -19.78 24.16
CA LEU A 660 6.60 -20.85 23.18
C LEU A 660 5.23 -21.48 22.94
N LEU A 661 4.78 -21.53 21.68
CA LEU A 661 3.50 -22.15 21.30
C LEU A 661 3.62 -23.67 21.18
N VAL A 662 4.70 -24.14 20.58
CA VAL A 662 4.95 -25.55 20.33
C VAL A 662 6.43 -25.86 20.38
N LYS A 663 6.80 -27.04 20.91
CA LYS A 663 8.16 -27.54 20.96
C LYS A 663 8.29 -28.71 19.99
N LYS A 664 8.99 -28.50 18.88
CA LYS A 664 9.18 -29.47 17.81
C LYS A 664 10.55 -30.13 17.93
N LYS A 665 10.69 -31.34 17.44
CA LYS A 665 11.98 -32.04 17.29
C LYS A 665 12.43 -32.02 15.83
N MET A 666 13.73 -32.17 15.58
CA MET A 666 14.29 -32.20 14.23
C MET A 666 13.62 -33.26 13.34
N LYS A 667 13.28 -34.43 13.89
CA LYS A 667 12.59 -35.53 13.19
C LYS A 667 11.18 -35.19 12.74
N ASP A 668 10.54 -34.20 13.36
CA ASP A 668 9.14 -33.79 13.07
C ASP A 668 9.06 -32.79 11.92
N VAL A 669 10.20 -32.29 11.44
CA VAL A 669 10.28 -31.21 10.45
C VAL A 669 11.21 -31.58 9.31
N GLN A 670 10.70 -31.60 8.07
CA GLN A 670 11.55 -31.75 6.87
C GLN A 670 12.22 -30.40 6.54
N SER A 671 13.40 -30.15 7.07
CA SER A 671 14.15 -28.93 6.80
C SER A 671 15.57 -29.24 6.29
N LEU A 672 15.90 -28.71 5.11
CA LEU A 672 17.21 -28.85 4.47
C LEU A 672 18.14 -27.64 4.71
N SER A 673 17.66 -26.60 5.41
CA SER A 673 18.45 -25.37 5.63
C SER A 673 19.34 -25.49 6.88
N ASP A 674 20.47 -24.80 6.85
CA ASP A 674 21.34 -24.63 8.00
C ASP A 674 20.61 -24.12 9.24
N LYS A 675 21.04 -24.59 10.41
CA LYS A 675 20.48 -24.20 11.71
C LYS A 675 21.55 -23.57 12.59
N ARG A 676 21.11 -22.79 13.56
CA ARG A 676 21.98 -22.21 14.60
C ARG A 676 21.78 -22.97 15.91
N LYS A 677 22.88 -23.39 16.53
CA LYS A 677 22.82 -24.00 17.86
C LYS A 677 22.62 -22.95 18.94
N PHE A 678 21.82 -23.27 19.97
CA PHE A 678 21.65 -22.49 21.18
C PHE A 678 21.72 -23.41 22.41
N ASN A 679 22.00 -22.83 23.56
CA ASN A 679 22.04 -23.53 24.83
C ASN A 679 20.90 -23.09 25.74
N ALA A 680 20.55 -23.92 26.74
CA ALA A 680 19.65 -23.53 27.80
C ALA A 680 20.08 -22.21 28.43
N GLY A 681 19.13 -21.33 28.73
CA GLY A 681 19.40 -19.99 29.24
C GLY A 681 19.61 -18.91 28.16
N ASN A 682 19.94 -19.26 26.92
CA ASN A 682 20.13 -18.25 25.89
C ASN A 682 18.83 -17.48 25.62
N VAL A 683 18.96 -16.17 25.34
CA VAL A 683 17.85 -15.33 24.85
C VAL A 683 17.78 -15.47 23.34
N LEU A 684 16.67 -16.00 22.83
CA LEU A 684 16.42 -16.25 21.42
C LEU A 684 15.60 -15.10 20.83
N TYR A 685 16.23 -14.30 19.96
CA TYR A 685 15.64 -13.08 19.40
C TYR A 685 15.46 -13.21 17.87
N SER A 686 14.25 -12.95 17.37
CA SER A 686 13.99 -12.89 15.94
C SER A 686 14.46 -11.57 15.34
N LYS A 687 15.51 -11.61 14.50
CA LYS A 687 15.93 -10.43 13.70
C LYS A 687 15.00 -10.15 12.53
N LEU A 688 14.18 -11.13 12.10
CA LEU A 688 13.22 -11.01 11.02
C LEU A 688 11.91 -10.48 11.56
N ARG A 689 11.39 -9.42 10.96
CA ARG A 689 10.15 -8.72 11.35
C ARG A 689 10.16 -8.35 12.83
N PRO A 690 11.07 -7.46 13.28
CA PRO A 690 11.22 -7.12 14.71
C PRO A 690 9.93 -6.67 15.37
N TYR A 691 9.01 -6.06 14.61
CA TYR A 691 7.68 -5.63 15.08
C TYR A 691 6.79 -6.79 15.56
N LEU A 692 7.10 -8.04 15.21
CA LEU A 692 6.40 -9.21 15.75
C LEU A 692 6.86 -9.54 17.17
N ASN A 693 7.92 -8.92 17.65
CA ASN A 693 8.39 -8.98 19.03
C ASN A 693 8.49 -10.42 19.57
N LYS A 694 9.19 -11.29 18.81
CA LYS A 694 9.34 -12.71 19.13
C LYS A 694 10.66 -12.95 19.85
N VAL A 695 10.59 -13.03 21.17
CA VAL A 695 11.76 -13.20 22.06
C VAL A 695 11.43 -14.20 23.16
N ILE A 696 12.24 -15.25 23.35
CA ILE A 696 12.09 -16.22 24.43
C ILE A 696 13.45 -16.50 25.10
N VAL A 697 13.41 -17.03 26.31
CA VAL A 697 14.59 -17.67 26.95
C VAL A 697 14.49 -19.18 26.78
N ALA A 698 15.53 -19.79 26.25
CA ALA A 698 15.60 -21.24 26.02
C ALA A 698 15.61 -22.00 27.37
N ASP A 699 14.77 -23.01 27.52
CA ASP A 699 14.73 -23.88 28.70
C ASP A 699 15.60 -25.14 28.58
N GLU A 700 16.05 -25.47 27.34
CA GLU A 700 17.00 -26.56 27.07
C GLU A 700 17.85 -26.23 25.83
N ASP A 701 18.87 -27.07 25.58
CA ASP A 701 19.69 -26.94 24.37
C ASP A 701 18.92 -27.31 23.11
N GLY A 702 19.22 -26.63 21.97
CA GLY A 702 18.56 -26.93 20.74
C GLY A 702 19.14 -26.20 19.53
N TYR A 703 18.38 -26.20 18.47
CA TYR A 703 18.72 -25.56 17.21
C TYR A 703 17.58 -24.66 16.73
N CYS A 704 17.90 -23.55 16.09
CA CYS A 704 16.91 -22.63 15.54
C CYS A 704 17.24 -22.25 14.09
N THR A 705 16.26 -21.65 13.39
CA THR A 705 16.50 -21.04 12.09
C THR A 705 17.56 -19.93 12.19
N THR A 706 18.29 -19.67 11.10
CA THR A 706 19.32 -18.61 11.03
C THR A 706 18.77 -17.19 11.19
N GLU A 707 17.45 -17.01 11.12
CA GLU A 707 16.77 -15.73 11.38
C GLU A 707 16.58 -15.44 12.88
N ILE A 708 16.81 -16.44 13.76
CA ILE A 708 16.82 -16.27 15.20
C ILE A 708 18.28 -16.14 15.67
N LEU A 709 18.54 -15.12 16.48
CA LEU A 709 19.83 -14.89 17.16
C LEU A 709 19.76 -15.50 18.56
N ALA A 710 20.77 -16.27 18.93
CA ALA A 710 20.93 -16.88 20.27
C ALA A 710 21.98 -16.09 21.06
N PHE A 711 21.53 -15.36 22.07
CA PHE A 711 22.36 -14.50 22.90
C PHE A 711 22.63 -15.12 24.27
N ASP A 712 23.89 -15.11 24.66
CA ASP A 712 24.33 -15.39 26.02
C ASP A 712 24.73 -14.05 26.65
N PHE A 713 23.99 -13.59 27.61
CA PHE A 713 24.23 -12.31 28.29
C PHE A 713 25.22 -12.42 29.47
N GLY A 714 25.79 -13.62 29.71
CA GLY A 714 26.79 -13.83 30.76
C GLY A 714 26.28 -13.47 32.16
N LEU A 715 26.88 -12.45 32.79
CA LEU A 715 26.51 -12.00 34.14
C LEU A 715 25.20 -11.14 34.19
N VAL A 716 24.62 -10.78 33.07
CA VAL A 716 23.33 -10.08 33.03
C VAL A 716 22.20 -11.10 33.08
N PHE A 717 21.18 -10.87 33.87
CA PHE A 717 20.05 -11.79 34.01
C PHE A 717 19.26 -11.91 32.68
N ASN A 718 19.29 -13.09 32.08
CA ASN A 718 18.72 -13.33 30.74
C ASN A 718 17.26 -12.98 30.64
N LYS A 719 16.44 -13.14 31.67
CA LYS A 719 15.02 -12.74 31.69
C LYS A 719 14.84 -11.23 31.67
N TYR A 720 15.71 -10.45 32.34
CA TYR A 720 15.73 -9.01 32.22
C TYR A 720 16.06 -8.57 30.78
N ALA A 721 17.09 -9.19 30.21
CA ALA A 721 17.46 -8.94 28.81
C ALA A 721 16.34 -9.30 27.83
N GLN A 722 15.59 -10.39 28.07
CA GLN A 722 14.39 -10.72 27.30
C GLN A 722 13.37 -9.57 27.34
N TYR A 723 13.01 -9.07 28.53
CA TYR A 723 12.06 -7.97 28.67
C TYR A 723 12.56 -6.67 28.06
N TYR A 724 13.87 -6.39 28.14
CA TYR A 724 14.44 -5.25 27.44
C TYR A 724 14.23 -5.38 25.90
N LEU A 725 14.58 -6.53 25.31
CA LEU A 725 14.40 -6.79 23.89
C LEU A 725 12.92 -6.81 23.47
N MET A 726 12.01 -7.09 24.39
CA MET A 726 10.56 -7.02 24.18
C MET A 726 9.98 -5.61 24.40
N SER A 727 10.75 -4.70 24.98
CA SER A 727 10.25 -3.36 25.29
C SER A 727 9.84 -2.60 24.04
N PRO A 728 8.80 -1.78 24.12
CA PRO A 728 8.43 -0.88 23.03
C PRO A 728 9.59 -0.01 22.55
N TYR A 729 10.44 0.46 23.49
CA TYR A 729 11.63 1.22 23.15
C TYR A 729 12.55 0.43 22.21
N PHE A 730 12.92 -0.82 22.57
CA PHE A 730 13.83 -1.60 21.73
C PHE A 730 13.19 -2.05 20.42
N VAL A 731 11.90 -2.39 20.40
CA VAL A 731 11.18 -2.72 19.18
C VAL A 731 11.19 -1.54 18.20
N ASN A 732 10.91 -0.32 18.66
CA ASN A 732 10.96 0.89 17.84
C ASN A 732 12.39 1.18 17.37
N TYR A 733 13.39 1.05 18.25
CA TYR A 733 14.80 1.16 17.89
C TYR A 733 15.20 0.14 16.81
N ALA A 734 14.83 -1.12 16.98
CA ALA A 734 15.12 -2.19 16.02
C ALA A 734 14.45 -1.93 14.66
N MET A 735 13.22 -1.41 14.65
CA MET A 735 12.51 -1.06 13.43
C MET A 735 13.17 0.10 12.69
N SER A 736 13.69 1.11 13.40
CA SER A 736 14.37 2.26 12.77
C SER A 736 15.64 1.88 12.01
N GLY A 737 16.30 0.78 12.39
CA GLY A 737 17.51 0.24 11.74
C GLY A 737 17.27 -1.04 10.94
N SER A 738 16.00 -1.38 10.65
CA SER A 738 15.66 -2.57 9.88
C SER A 738 15.64 -2.27 8.38
N PHE A 739 16.04 -3.24 7.56
CA PHE A 739 16.02 -3.16 6.10
C PHE A 739 15.15 -4.26 5.51
N GLY A 740 14.57 -4.00 4.34
CA GLY A 740 13.66 -4.90 3.62
C GLY A 740 12.18 -4.61 3.87
N THR A 741 11.44 -4.29 2.80
CA THR A 741 10.04 -3.80 2.87
C THR A 741 9.01 -4.88 3.24
N LYS A 742 9.09 -6.08 2.67
CA LYS A 742 8.15 -7.18 2.99
C LYS A 742 8.55 -7.99 4.23
N MET A 743 9.84 -8.06 4.49
CA MET A 743 10.44 -8.84 5.58
C MET A 743 11.56 -8.03 6.23
N PRO A 744 11.24 -6.99 7.01
CA PRO A 744 12.26 -6.16 7.63
C PRO A 744 13.15 -7.00 8.54
N ARG A 745 14.47 -6.77 8.44
CA ARG A 745 15.48 -7.44 9.24
C ARG A 745 16.34 -6.41 9.96
N LEU A 746 16.54 -6.61 11.26
CA LEU A 746 17.47 -5.80 12.03
C LEU A 746 18.91 -6.03 11.55
N GLY A 747 19.59 -4.95 11.16
CA GLY A 747 20.98 -4.97 10.78
C GLY A 747 21.89 -5.20 11.99
N SER A 748 22.92 -6.06 11.84
CA SER A 748 23.83 -6.39 12.95
C SER A 748 24.56 -5.15 13.51
N LYS A 749 24.95 -4.20 12.67
CA LYS A 749 25.57 -2.95 13.11
C LYS A 749 24.63 -2.15 14.00
N HIS A 750 23.39 -1.96 13.56
CA HIS A 750 22.41 -1.20 14.31
C HIS A 750 22.03 -1.90 15.62
N GLY A 751 21.86 -3.23 15.63
CA GLY A 751 21.64 -4.00 16.86
C GLY A 751 22.78 -3.89 17.86
N ASN A 752 24.04 -3.88 17.41
CA ASN A 752 25.20 -3.70 18.28
C ASN A 752 25.30 -2.28 18.89
N GLU A 753 24.79 -1.27 18.21
CA GLU A 753 24.80 0.14 18.68
C GLU A 753 23.65 0.46 19.65
N ALA A 754 22.71 -0.45 19.88
CA ALA A 754 21.53 -0.21 20.70
C ALA A 754 21.90 0.16 22.15
N PRO A 755 21.38 1.27 22.72
CA PRO A 755 21.58 1.62 24.12
C PRO A 755 20.86 0.65 25.06
N PHE A 756 21.57 0.03 25.99
CA PHE A 756 21.04 -0.92 26.97
C PHE A 756 21.14 -0.33 28.39
N PRO A 757 20.01 -0.18 29.11
CA PRO A 757 20.02 0.26 30.49
C PRO A 757 20.34 -0.93 31.41
N LEU A 758 21.45 -0.87 32.12
CA LEU A 758 21.92 -1.94 32.98
C LEU A 758 21.65 -1.60 34.47
N PRO A 759 20.68 -2.28 35.11
CA PRO A 759 20.46 -2.21 36.56
C PRO A 759 21.51 -2.99 37.36
N PRO A 760 21.63 -2.75 38.67
CA PRO A 760 22.24 -3.70 39.60
C PRO A 760 21.68 -5.13 39.42
N LEU A 761 22.52 -6.15 39.51
CA LEU A 761 22.08 -7.53 39.26
C LEU A 761 20.90 -7.96 40.17
N ALA A 762 20.94 -7.62 41.45
CA ALA A 762 19.86 -7.92 42.38
C ALA A 762 18.54 -7.23 41.97
N GLU A 763 18.63 -6.01 41.45
CA GLU A 763 17.45 -5.27 40.94
C GLU A 763 16.92 -5.89 39.66
N GLN A 764 17.76 -6.42 38.74
CA GLN A 764 17.29 -7.12 37.55
C GLN A 764 16.33 -8.27 37.91
N HIS A 765 16.60 -9.02 38.95
CA HIS A 765 15.74 -10.10 39.46
C HIS A 765 14.42 -9.54 40.00
N ARG A 766 14.46 -8.49 40.80
CA ARG A 766 13.24 -7.87 41.35
C ARG A 766 12.37 -7.25 40.27
N ILE A 767 12.97 -6.67 39.23
CA ILE A 767 12.24 -6.14 38.07
C ILE A 767 11.47 -7.26 37.38
N VAL A 768 12.13 -8.38 37.10
CA VAL A 768 11.49 -9.52 36.42
C VAL A 768 10.37 -10.11 37.27
N GLU A 769 10.62 -10.33 38.58
CA GLU A 769 9.62 -10.83 39.53
C GLU A 769 8.37 -9.91 39.54
N LYS A 770 8.58 -8.59 39.57
CA LYS A 770 7.50 -7.60 39.54
C LYS A 770 6.71 -7.63 38.25
N ILE A 771 7.39 -7.73 37.09
CA ILE A 771 6.74 -7.84 35.77
C ILE A 771 5.87 -9.10 35.72
N GLU A 772 6.44 -10.26 36.10
CA GLU A 772 5.73 -11.54 36.03
C GLU A 772 4.52 -11.58 36.98
N ALA A 773 4.64 -11.02 38.15
CA ALA A 773 3.51 -10.89 39.08
C ALA A 773 2.38 -10.02 38.51
N LEU A 774 2.71 -8.85 37.95
CA LEU A 774 1.73 -7.96 37.31
C LEU A 774 1.09 -8.59 36.07
N PHE A 775 1.85 -9.34 35.28
CA PHE A 775 1.32 -10.04 34.10
C PHE A 775 0.34 -11.14 34.51
N ALA A 776 0.65 -11.90 35.58
CA ALA A 776 -0.24 -12.93 36.09
C ALA A 776 -1.58 -12.33 36.59
N GLU A 777 -1.55 -11.16 37.25
CA GLU A 777 -2.76 -10.45 37.65
C GLU A 777 -3.61 -10.03 36.44
N ILE A 778 -2.99 -9.48 35.38
CA ILE A 778 -3.69 -9.06 34.16
C ILE A 778 -4.31 -10.28 33.44
N ASP A 779 -3.58 -11.40 33.34
CA ASP A 779 -4.08 -12.61 32.70
C ASP A 779 -5.26 -13.22 33.46
N ASN A 780 -5.22 -13.23 34.81
CA ASN A 780 -6.32 -13.68 35.66
C ASN A 780 -7.59 -12.82 35.48
N MET A 781 -7.43 -11.49 35.34
CA MET A 781 -8.57 -10.59 35.06
C MET A 781 -9.20 -10.88 33.71
N THR A 782 -8.40 -11.26 32.73
CA THR A 782 -8.86 -11.54 31.35
C THR A 782 -9.62 -12.87 31.29
N ILE A 783 -9.19 -13.91 32.00
CA ILE A 783 -9.85 -15.23 32.07
C ILE A 783 -11.22 -15.09 32.74
N ASN A 784 -11.31 -14.40 33.88
CA ASN A 784 -12.57 -14.19 34.58
C ASN A 784 -13.62 -13.45 33.76
N ASN A 785 -13.19 -12.54 32.83
CA ASN A 785 -14.11 -11.85 31.94
C ASN A 785 -14.64 -12.75 30.81
N ASN A 786 -13.86 -13.72 30.34
CA ASN A 786 -14.27 -14.67 29.30
C ASN A 786 -15.27 -15.69 29.86
N ASP A 787 -15.06 -16.20 31.06
CA ASP A 787 -15.99 -17.14 31.72
C ASP A 787 -17.37 -16.51 32.00
N ILE A 788 -17.43 -15.20 32.29
CA ILE A 788 -18.69 -14.47 32.47
C ILE A 788 -19.45 -14.31 31.13
N ASN A 789 -18.74 -14.23 30.01
CA ASN A 789 -19.36 -14.13 28.70
C ASN A 789 -19.87 -15.48 28.14
N GLU A 790 -19.19 -16.59 28.46
CA GLU A 790 -19.64 -17.93 28.04
C GLU A 790 -20.86 -18.45 28.86
N THR A 791 -21.03 -17.98 30.08
CA THR A 791 -22.20 -18.32 30.93
C THR A 791 -23.46 -17.52 30.59
N LYS A 792 -23.42 -16.55 29.68
CA LYS A 792 -24.54 -15.72 29.21
C LYS A 792 -24.99 -15.97 27.79
N THR A 793 -24.36 -16.90 27.06
CA THR A 793 -24.82 -17.46 25.77
C THR A 793 -25.53 -18.80 26.02
#